data_f036fd69d2f7541fcb3269849f392b14
#
_entry.id   f036fd69d2f7541fcb3269849f392b14
#
_cell.length_a   1.000
_cell.length_b   1.000
_cell.length_c   1.000
_cell.angle_alpha   90.00
_cell.angle_beta   90.00
_cell.angle_gamma   90.00
#
_symmetry.space_group_name_H-M   'P 1'
#
loop_
_entity.id
_entity.type
_entity.pdbx_description
1 polymer ?
#
loop_
_entity_poly.entity_id
_entity_poly.type
_entity_poly.pdbx_seq_one_letter_code
_entity_poly.pdbx_strand_id
1 'polypeptide(L)'
;MYINDLNLSPLVVAEPGESYQAGAILNRWVEVLVDCPGTSTEVEKGPNLYLYRLPTGLEVKPGDILNVPFGAQHLTGVAIRLVAKLPADLPLEKIRDVEDVIQKNFFRDSYWTLMERVSQYYYTQIIQVIRTALPPGLLGRSQRRIRLTVAGAAVSTNTNINALLDTPLMRVVRQPYCSLIRFYLLNIIENDYLIKILALLNFQSLVTKVNNKDAHKILQLLQQQSDGDYSFRYLHNQVPRAYQGVRELLRRGLVESYLEPPQLTKPKFEKAVTLVASTFERDLTTRQREILEVLRRRGGELWQSELLQICNASSSIVKTLAQKGYVVVEEREVLRTEQSPALAQDRPKTLNAAQASALETIQTLNGYAQVLLHGVTGSGKTEVYLQAIAPLLQVGKSALVLVPEIGLTPQLTDRFRARFGNKVSVYHSGLSDGERYDTWRQMLTGEPQVVIGTRSAIFAPLPNLGLIILDEEHDSSFKQDSPIPTYHARTVAQWRAELENCPLVLGSATPSLESWLSVGTSPPSPLSASREGGQERNLNSSLLNQKLGGRNYYLSLPERINSRPLPPVEIVDMREELQHGNRSIFSRSLQEALQQLKERQQQGILFIHRRGHSTFVSCRSCGYVLECPYCDVSLAYHHTEEGAPELLRCHYCNYTRSHPKFCPDCSSPYLKFFGSGTQKVTQELARQFPQLRLIRFDSDTTRNKGAHRTLLTQFANGEADLLVGTQMLTKGLDLPQVTLVGVVAADGLLNLSDYRASERAFQTLTQVAGRAGRGDDPGRVIVQTYTSEHAVIEAVRSHDYQSFSQAELEQRQALNYPPYGRLILLRLSSLDPIQVQNTAQVIATALSENEELEILGPAPAGILRVANRYRWQILIKFAPDELPQLPDWEQVRSLCPQSVSLTIDVDPLNIM
;
A
#
# COMPACT_ATOMS: atom_id res chain seq x y z
N MET A 1 -4.69 22.43 -9.79
CA MET A 1 -4.55 23.36 -10.93
C MET A 1 -3.07 23.65 -11.10
N TYR A 2 -2.55 23.41 -12.27
CA TYR A 2 -1.19 23.68 -12.76
C TYR A 2 0.01 23.00 -12.06
N ILE A 3 0.35 21.82 -12.54
CA ILE A 3 1.72 21.27 -12.56
C ILE A 3 2.11 21.19 -14.06
N ASN A 4 2.19 22.31 -14.75
CA ASN A 4 2.66 22.34 -16.14
C ASN A 4 3.83 23.29 -16.39
N ASP A 5 4.32 24.03 -15.38
CA ASP A 5 5.44 24.97 -15.57
C ASP A 5 6.55 24.78 -14.54
N LEU A 6 6.99 23.53 -14.35
CA LEU A 6 8.35 23.32 -13.89
C LEU A 6 9.25 23.49 -15.13
N ASN A 7 9.84 24.67 -15.26
CA ASN A 7 10.99 24.91 -16.13
C ASN A 7 12.18 24.08 -15.64
N LEU A 8 12.07 22.78 -15.86
CA LEU A 8 13.23 21.90 -15.92
C LEU A 8 13.92 22.25 -17.24
N SER A 9 15.20 22.60 -17.18
CA SER A 9 16.07 22.68 -18.36
C SER A 9 15.70 21.53 -19.29
N PRO A 10 15.48 21.76 -20.59
CA PRO A 10 14.92 20.74 -21.45
C PRO A 10 15.89 19.56 -21.50
N LEU A 11 15.53 18.49 -20.79
CA LEU A 11 15.96 17.16 -21.15
C LEU A 11 15.46 16.98 -22.58
N VAL A 12 16.34 16.98 -23.53
CA VAL A 12 16.05 16.77 -24.94
C VAL A 12 15.33 15.43 -25.07
N VAL A 13 14.02 15.49 -25.01
CA VAL A 13 13.15 14.42 -25.47
C VAL A 13 13.23 14.54 -27.00
N ALA A 14 13.86 13.58 -27.63
CA ALA A 14 13.83 13.44 -29.07
C ALA A 14 12.38 13.29 -29.53
N GLU A 15 11.91 14.21 -30.35
CA GLU A 15 10.57 14.14 -30.93
C GLU A 15 10.39 12.85 -31.76
N PRO A 16 9.23 12.23 -31.76
CA PRO A 16 8.95 11.06 -32.60
C PRO A 16 8.73 11.52 -34.05
N GLY A 17 9.76 11.58 -34.84
CA GLY A 17 9.59 12.04 -36.24
C GLY A 17 10.80 12.05 -37.14
N GLU A 18 11.97 11.63 -36.72
CA GLU A 18 13.12 11.53 -37.66
C GLU A 18 13.35 10.07 -38.09
N SER A 19 13.17 9.86 -39.39
CA SER A 19 13.50 8.63 -40.11
C SER A 19 15.00 8.33 -39.98
N TYR A 20 15.32 7.18 -39.36
CA TYR A 20 16.69 6.71 -39.22
C TYR A 20 17.36 6.46 -40.58
N GLN A 21 18.30 7.30 -40.96
CA GLN A 21 19.28 6.97 -41.96
C GLN A 21 20.33 6.01 -41.34
N ALA A 22 20.44 4.83 -41.93
CA ALA A 22 21.45 3.84 -41.60
C ALA A 22 22.84 4.42 -41.90
N GLY A 23 23.68 4.68 -40.89
CA GLY A 23 25.06 5.02 -41.13
C GLY A 23 25.84 5.78 -40.05
N ALA A 24 25.62 5.57 -38.77
CA ALA A 24 26.56 5.99 -37.74
C ALA A 24 26.55 4.97 -36.58
N ILE A 25 27.70 4.36 -36.30
CA ILE A 25 27.95 3.52 -35.11
C ILE A 25 28.04 4.48 -33.92
N LEU A 26 26.89 4.87 -33.37
CA LEU A 26 26.81 5.60 -32.10
C LEU A 26 27.15 4.60 -30.98
N ASN A 27 28.30 4.80 -30.33
CA ASN A 27 28.62 4.15 -29.08
C ASN A 27 27.50 4.44 -28.09
N ARG A 28 26.64 3.48 -27.83
CA ARG A 28 25.52 3.60 -26.88
C ARG A 28 26.01 3.18 -25.51
N TRP A 29 25.73 4.01 -24.51
CA TRP A 29 26.07 3.79 -23.13
C TRP A 29 24.79 3.65 -22.32
N VAL A 30 24.81 2.83 -21.24
CA VAL A 30 23.69 2.66 -20.34
C VAL A 30 24.16 2.78 -18.89
N GLU A 31 23.46 3.56 -18.10
CA GLU A 31 23.62 3.53 -16.65
C GLU A 31 22.80 2.36 -16.09
N VAL A 32 23.46 1.52 -15.33
CA VAL A 32 22.89 0.32 -14.73
C VAL A 32 23.00 0.40 -13.23
N LEU A 33 21.87 0.21 -12.57
CA LEU A 33 21.80 0.03 -11.14
C LEU A 33 22.15 -1.40 -10.79
N VAL A 34 23.22 -1.60 -10.03
CA VAL A 34 23.67 -2.92 -9.60
C VAL A 34 23.42 -3.07 -8.10
N ASP A 35 22.66 -4.08 -7.70
CA ASP A 35 22.40 -4.37 -6.29
C ASP A 35 23.52 -5.25 -5.72
N CYS A 36 24.51 -4.61 -5.08
CA CYS A 36 25.67 -5.29 -4.51
C CYS A 36 25.32 -5.92 -3.16
N PRO A 37 25.56 -7.24 -2.93
CA PRO A 37 25.43 -7.84 -1.61
C PRO A 37 26.42 -7.21 -0.63
N GLY A 38 25.93 -6.67 0.48
CA GLY A 38 26.76 -6.11 1.57
C GLY A 38 26.73 -4.58 1.72
N THR A 39 26.11 -3.85 0.83
CA THR A 39 26.00 -2.38 0.93
C THR A 39 24.71 -1.91 1.64
N SER A 40 24.01 -2.81 2.30
CA SER A 40 22.67 -2.56 2.89
C SER A 40 22.67 -1.69 4.15
N THR A 41 23.80 -1.30 4.69
CA THR A 41 23.89 -0.49 5.94
C THR A 41 24.65 0.82 5.82
N GLU A 42 25.31 1.10 4.70
CA GLU A 42 26.04 2.34 4.51
C GLU A 42 25.37 3.21 3.43
N VAL A 43 24.62 4.20 3.88
CA VAL A 43 24.08 5.32 3.09
C VAL A 43 25.17 6.16 2.44
N GLU A 44 26.45 5.83 2.65
CA GLU A 44 27.61 6.69 2.50
C GLU A 44 28.45 6.46 1.22
N LYS A 45 28.13 5.47 0.41
CA LYS A 45 28.78 5.33 -0.91
C LYS A 45 27.75 5.64 -1.99
N GLY A 46 28.07 6.62 -2.81
CA GLY A 46 27.20 7.17 -3.86
C GLY A 46 26.40 6.15 -4.67
N PRO A 47 25.53 6.57 -5.56
CA PRO A 47 24.57 5.69 -6.21
C PRO A 47 25.27 4.46 -6.78
N ASN A 48 24.76 3.23 -6.49
CA ASN A 48 25.23 1.98 -7.11
C ASN A 48 24.91 1.96 -8.61
N LEU A 49 25.09 3.12 -9.26
CA LEU A 49 24.92 3.35 -10.69
C LEU A 49 26.28 3.23 -11.35
N TYR A 50 26.36 2.32 -12.30
CA TYR A 50 27.58 2.05 -13.05
C TYR A 50 27.30 2.22 -14.55
N LEU A 51 28.24 2.83 -15.26
CA LEU A 51 28.13 3.02 -16.69
C LEU A 51 28.68 1.80 -17.43
N TYR A 52 27.90 1.28 -18.37
CA TYR A 52 28.26 0.16 -19.24
C TYR A 52 28.10 0.54 -20.70
N ARG A 53 28.86 -0.11 -21.58
CA ARG A 53 28.72 0.04 -23.02
C ARG A 53 27.72 -1.00 -23.55
N LEU A 54 26.86 -0.58 -24.47
CA LEU A 54 25.94 -1.47 -25.18
C LEU A 54 26.61 -2.04 -26.42
N PRO A 55 26.83 -3.39 -26.50
CA PRO A 55 27.33 -4.04 -27.69
C PRO A 55 26.41 -3.79 -28.90
N THR A 56 27.01 -3.77 -30.11
CA THR A 56 26.26 -3.61 -31.36
C THR A 56 25.16 -4.67 -31.48
N GLY A 57 23.92 -4.23 -31.68
CA GLY A 57 22.76 -5.11 -31.82
C GLY A 57 22.13 -5.57 -30.50
N LEU A 58 22.53 -5.03 -29.34
CA LEU A 58 21.84 -5.20 -28.08
C LEU A 58 20.93 -3.98 -27.84
N GLU A 59 19.62 -4.18 -27.91
CA GLU A 59 18.63 -3.18 -27.60
C GLU A 59 18.26 -3.26 -26.12
N VAL A 60 18.38 -2.15 -25.43
CA VAL A 60 18.07 -2.00 -24.00
C VAL A 60 17.17 -0.79 -23.82
N LYS A 61 16.16 -0.91 -22.96
CA LYS A 61 15.29 0.19 -22.52
C LYS A 61 15.42 0.39 -21.01
N PRO A 62 15.17 1.60 -20.50
CA PRO A 62 15.01 1.81 -19.07
C PRO A 62 13.99 0.81 -18.50
N GLY A 63 14.30 0.23 -17.33
CA GLY A 63 13.47 -0.80 -16.73
C GLY A 63 13.77 -2.25 -17.16
N ASP A 64 14.66 -2.48 -18.13
CA ASP A 64 15.13 -3.82 -18.46
C ASP A 64 16.08 -4.36 -17.38
N ILE A 65 16.04 -5.68 -17.19
CA ILE A 65 16.97 -6.37 -16.29
C ILE A 65 18.16 -6.90 -17.12
N LEU A 66 19.34 -6.45 -16.74
CA LEU A 66 20.59 -6.72 -17.44
C LEU A 66 21.51 -7.66 -16.65
N ASN A 67 22.33 -8.42 -17.38
CA ASN A 67 23.49 -9.10 -16.84
C ASN A 67 24.73 -8.27 -17.12
N VAL A 68 25.42 -7.86 -16.06
CA VAL A 68 26.58 -6.97 -16.16
C VAL A 68 27.78 -7.54 -15.40
N PRO A 69 29.00 -7.38 -15.92
CA PRO A 69 30.20 -7.77 -15.23
C PRO A 69 30.53 -6.75 -14.11
N PHE A 70 30.71 -7.24 -12.89
CA PHE A 70 31.05 -6.42 -11.72
C PHE A 70 32.21 -7.06 -10.95
N GLY A 71 33.38 -6.43 -11.00
CA GLY A 71 34.63 -7.05 -10.49
C GLY A 71 34.94 -8.34 -11.24
N ALA A 72 35.04 -9.45 -10.52
CA ALA A 72 35.23 -10.79 -11.05
C ALA A 72 33.91 -11.59 -11.19
N GLN A 73 32.79 -10.97 -10.90
CA GLN A 73 31.47 -11.60 -10.88
C GLN A 73 30.55 -10.99 -11.93
N HIS A 74 29.48 -11.71 -12.25
CA HIS A 74 28.38 -11.21 -13.07
C HIS A 74 27.18 -10.99 -12.17
N LEU A 75 26.65 -9.76 -12.18
CA LEU A 75 25.53 -9.36 -11.34
C LEU A 75 24.34 -8.96 -12.21
N THR A 76 23.17 -9.05 -11.60
CA THR A 76 21.95 -8.53 -12.18
C THR A 76 21.82 -7.04 -11.87
N GLY A 77 21.53 -6.26 -12.90
CA GLY A 77 21.30 -4.82 -12.77
C GLY A 77 20.05 -4.38 -13.51
N VAL A 78 19.51 -3.24 -13.09
CA VAL A 78 18.37 -2.57 -13.76
C VAL A 78 18.92 -1.46 -14.65
N ALA A 79 18.53 -1.44 -15.93
CA ALA A 79 18.83 -0.32 -16.82
C ALA A 79 18.06 0.92 -16.35
N ILE A 80 18.78 2.01 -16.06
CA ILE A 80 18.18 3.25 -15.56
C ILE A 80 17.94 4.23 -16.71
N ARG A 81 18.98 4.56 -17.47
CA ARG A 81 18.88 5.47 -18.61
C ARG A 81 19.95 5.19 -19.66
N LEU A 82 19.63 5.55 -20.88
CA LEU A 82 20.61 5.57 -21.96
C LEU A 82 21.37 6.91 -21.93
N VAL A 83 22.68 6.84 -22.06
CA VAL A 83 23.55 8.02 -22.02
C VAL A 83 24.15 8.28 -23.42
N ALA A 84 23.92 9.48 -23.93
CA ALA A 84 24.39 9.86 -25.26
C ALA A 84 25.86 10.35 -25.27
N LYS A 85 26.33 10.96 -24.17
CA LYS A 85 27.69 11.50 -24.03
C LYS A 85 28.30 11.02 -22.72
N LEU A 86 29.55 10.59 -22.77
CA LEU A 86 30.30 10.18 -21.58
C LEU A 86 30.73 11.42 -20.78
N PRO A 87 30.79 11.30 -19.43
CA PRO A 87 31.49 12.27 -18.60
C PRO A 87 32.97 12.36 -19.03
N ALA A 88 33.49 13.59 -19.13
CA ALA A 88 34.84 13.85 -19.63
C ALA A 88 35.97 13.18 -18.82
N ASP A 89 35.69 12.84 -17.56
CA ASP A 89 36.69 12.32 -16.60
C ASP A 89 36.71 10.78 -16.52
N LEU A 90 35.92 10.06 -17.30
CA LEU A 90 35.83 8.61 -17.22
C LEU A 90 36.74 7.93 -18.28
N PRO A 91 37.77 7.14 -17.87
CA PRO A 91 38.60 6.41 -18.80
C PRO A 91 37.79 5.31 -19.53
N LEU A 92 37.72 5.38 -20.83
CA LEU A 92 37.00 4.42 -21.69
C LEU A 92 37.40 2.98 -21.46
N GLU A 93 38.66 2.72 -21.08
CA GLU A 93 39.21 1.39 -20.80
C GLU A 93 38.59 0.71 -19.57
N LYS A 94 38.00 1.48 -18.65
CA LYS A 94 37.34 0.97 -17.43
C LYS A 94 35.88 0.59 -17.66
N ILE A 95 35.28 1.03 -18.77
CA ILE A 95 33.89 0.79 -19.08
C ILE A 95 33.73 -0.62 -19.70
N ARG A 96 33.01 -1.47 -19.03
CA ARG A 96 32.75 -2.84 -19.51
C ARG A 96 31.46 -2.90 -20.33
N ASP A 97 31.35 -3.96 -21.14
CA ASP A 97 30.14 -4.22 -21.95
C ASP A 97 29.04 -4.84 -21.13
N VAL A 98 27.80 -4.48 -21.44
CA VAL A 98 26.62 -5.26 -21.01
C VAL A 98 26.70 -6.61 -21.70
N GLU A 99 26.60 -7.70 -20.96
CA GLU A 99 26.68 -9.00 -21.55
C GLU A 99 25.38 -9.43 -22.23
N ASP A 100 24.25 -9.22 -21.53
CA ASP A 100 22.97 -9.64 -22.06
C ASP A 100 21.79 -8.99 -21.33
N VAL A 101 20.61 -9.01 -21.95
CA VAL A 101 19.33 -8.66 -21.34
C VAL A 101 18.71 -9.91 -20.77
N ILE A 102 18.57 -9.98 -19.44
CA ILE A 102 17.95 -11.12 -18.77
C ILE A 102 16.45 -11.12 -19.03
N GLN A 103 15.82 -9.95 -18.83
CA GLN A 103 14.39 -9.78 -19.03
C GLN A 103 14.11 -8.39 -19.60
N LYS A 104 13.45 -8.35 -20.77
CA LYS A 104 12.98 -7.11 -21.39
C LYS A 104 11.65 -6.68 -20.76
N ASN A 105 11.45 -5.37 -20.68
CA ASN A 105 10.21 -4.75 -20.22
C ASN A 105 9.73 -5.28 -18.84
N PHE A 106 10.70 -5.53 -17.95
CA PHE A 106 10.41 -5.99 -16.59
C PHE A 106 9.59 -4.94 -15.83
N PHE A 107 9.97 -3.67 -15.97
CA PHE A 107 9.14 -2.55 -15.59
C PHE A 107 8.50 -1.98 -16.85
N ARG A 108 7.16 -1.93 -16.90
CA ARG A 108 6.43 -1.29 -17.99
C ARG A 108 6.69 0.21 -17.99
N ASP A 109 6.54 0.87 -19.13
CA ASP A 109 6.82 2.30 -19.27
C ASP A 109 6.05 3.16 -18.27
N SER A 110 4.73 2.93 -18.10
CA SER A 110 3.92 3.64 -17.10
C SER A 110 4.40 3.42 -15.67
N TYR A 111 4.81 2.18 -15.37
CA TYR A 111 5.31 1.84 -14.04
C TYR A 111 6.71 2.41 -13.77
N TRP A 112 7.55 2.44 -14.80
CA TRP A 112 8.87 3.10 -14.73
C TRP A 112 8.72 4.61 -14.49
N THR A 113 7.88 5.28 -15.29
CA THR A 113 7.57 6.71 -15.13
C THR A 113 7.03 7.01 -13.72
N LEU A 114 6.22 6.11 -13.15
CA LEU A 114 5.76 6.26 -11.76
C LEU A 114 6.93 6.25 -10.77
N MET A 115 7.87 5.32 -10.92
CA MET A 115 9.05 5.25 -10.03
C MET A 115 9.95 6.46 -10.15
N GLU A 116 10.17 6.97 -11.37
CA GLU A 116 10.91 8.21 -11.60
C GLU A 116 10.22 9.41 -10.94
N ARG A 117 8.90 9.56 -11.12
CA ARG A 117 8.11 10.63 -10.48
C ARG A 117 8.19 10.56 -8.94
N VAL A 118 8.13 9.37 -8.36
CA VAL A 118 8.32 9.18 -6.91
C VAL A 118 9.74 9.56 -6.48
N SER A 119 10.76 9.15 -7.22
CA SER A 119 12.17 9.48 -6.97
C SER A 119 12.41 10.99 -6.96
N GLN A 120 11.91 11.69 -7.99
CA GLN A 120 12.05 13.13 -8.16
C GLN A 120 11.31 13.92 -7.08
N TYR A 121 10.02 13.60 -6.86
CA TYR A 121 9.19 14.35 -5.93
C TYR A 121 9.63 14.22 -4.46
N TYR A 122 10.06 13.01 -4.05
CA TYR A 122 10.50 12.75 -2.67
C TYR A 122 12.01 12.90 -2.48
N TYR A 123 12.72 13.47 -3.45
CA TYR A 123 14.17 13.72 -3.42
C TYR A 123 14.98 12.51 -2.95
N THR A 124 14.62 11.34 -3.46
CA THR A 124 15.23 10.06 -3.10
C THR A 124 15.83 9.37 -4.31
N GLN A 125 16.87 8.58 -4.10
CA GLN A 125 17.45 7.81 -5.18
C GLN A 125 16.46 6.77 -5.72
N ILE A 126 16.41 6.61 -7.04
CA ILE A 126 15.48 5.66 -7.70
C ILE A 126 15.65 4.22 -7.20
N ILE A 127 16.86 3.82 -6.76
CA ILE A 127 17.12 2.51 -6.14
C ILE A 127 16.22 2.26 -4.92
N GLN A 128 15.98 3.28 -4.09
CA GLN A 128 15.17 3.15 -2.90
C GLN A 128 13.69 2.95 -3.27
N VAL A 129 13.25 3.59 -4.34
CA VAL A 129 11.90 3.40 -4.90
C VAL A 129 11.76 1.98 -5.44
N ILE A 130 12.72 1.51 -6.24
CA ILE A 130 12.74 0.15 -6.79
C ILE A 130 12.72 -0.90 -5.68
N ARG A 131 13.53 -0.73 -4.62
CA ARG A 131 13.53 -1.65 -3.46
C ARG A 131 12.20 -1.67 -2.71
N THR A 132 11.50 -0.54 -2.69
CA THR A 132 10.15 -0.47 -2.07
C THR A 132 9.09 -1.15 -2.94
N ALA A 133 9.25 -1.07 -4.26
CA ALA A 133 8.32 -1.62 -5.24
C ALA A 133 8.46 -3.14 -5.44
N LEU A 134 9.63 -3.71 -5.17
CA LEU A 134 9.91 -5.13 -5.38
C LEU A 134 9.86 -5.94 -4.09
N PRO A 135 9.58 -7.26 -4.19
CA PRO A 135 9.78 -8.17 -3.07
C PRO A 135 11.23 -8.17 -2.60
N PRO A 136 11.50 -8.31 -1.30
CA PRO A 136 12.85 -8.31 -0.75
C PRO A 136 13.76 -9.36 -1.38
N GLY A 137 14.96 -8.94 -1.77
CA GLY A 137 16.00 -9.83 -2.31
C GLY A 137 15.80 -10.28 -3.76
N LEU A 138 14.77 -9.80 -4.46
CA LEU A 138 14.51 -10.19 -5.85
C LEU A 138 15.69 -9.90 -6.78
N LEU A 139 16.31 -8.73 -6.69
CA LEU A 139 17.43 -8.35 -7.55
C LEU A 139 18.77 -8.96 -7.10
N GLY A 140 19.06 -8.92 -5.79
CA GLY A 140 20.39 -9.24 -5.26
C GLY A 140 20.69 -10.74 -5.08
N ARG A 141 19.68 -11.62 -5.06
CA ARG A 141 19.82 -13.05 -4.79
C ARG A 141 19.18 -13.96 -5.82
N SER A 142 18.54 -13.38 -6.83
CA SER A 142 17.88 -14.15 -7.90
C SER A 142 18.89 -14.83 -8.81
N GLN A 143 18.54 -16.02 -9.31
CA GLN A 143 19.32 -16.75 -10.30
C GLN A 143 18.65 -16.62 -11.66
N ARG A 144 19.47 -16.37 -12.70
CA ARG A 144 19.00 -16.42 -14.08
C ARG A 144 18.69 -17.85 -14.48
N ARG A 145 17.49 -18.08 -15.05
CA ARG A 145 17.08 -19.35 -15.63
C ARG A 145 16.76 -19.21 -17.11
N ILE A 146 16.96 -20.29 -17.82
CA ILE A 146 16.68 -20.40 -19.25
C ILE A 146 15.70 -21.55 -19.43
N ARG A 147 14.54 -21.24 -20.02
CA ARG A 147 13.47 -22.21 -20.28
C ARG A 147 13.17 -22.31 -21.77
N LEU A 148 12.82 -23.50 -22.22
CA LEU A 148 12.30 -23.71 -23.58
C LEU A 148 10.96 -22.99 -23.76
N THR A 149 10.81 -22.28 -24.87
CA THR A 149 9.49 -21.81 -25.32
C THR A 149 8.72 -22.99 -25.92
N VAL A 150 7.40 -22.84 -26.15
CA VAL A 150 6.59 -23.81 -26.91
C VAL A 150 7.26 -24.10 -28.25
N ALA A 151 7.84 -23.08 -28.85
CA ALA A 151 8.61 -23.15 -30.07
C ALA A 151 9.89 -24.00 -29.93
N GLY A 152 10.66 -23.80 -28.86
CA GLY A 152 11.87 -24.55 -28.55
C GLY A 152 11.60 -26.03 -28.21
N ALA A 153 10.49 -26.28 -27.50
CA ALA A 153 10.05 -27.64 -27.18
C ALA A 153 9.59 -28.43 -28.44
N ALA A 154 8.93 -27.76 -29.37
CA ALA A 154 8.49 -28.36 -30.65
C ALA A 154 9.67 -28.82 -31.56
N VAL A 155 10.82 -28.17 -31.46
CA VAL A 155 12.06 -28.55 -32.17
C VAL A 155 12.61 -29.87 -31.67
N SER A 156 12.32 -30.25 -30.42
CA SER A 156 12.88 -31.47 -29.78
C SER A 156 12.18 -32.76 -30.17
N THR A 157 10.94 -32.70 -30.53
CA THR A 157 10.22 -33.89 -30.93
C THR A 157 10.64 -34.30 -32.34
N ASN A 158 11.66 -35.16 -32.43
CA ASN A 158 12.06 -35.92 -33.61
C ASN A 158 10.96 -36.89 -34.01
N THR A 159 9.70 -36.59 -33.77
CA THR A 159 8.52 -37.25 -34.30
C THR A 159 8.37 -36.79 -35.73
N ASN A 160 8.69 -37.69 -36.63
CA ASN A 160 8.58 -37.72 -38.07
C ASN A 160 7.67 -36.58 -38.62
N ILE A 161 8.21 -35.35 -38.66
CA ILE A 161 7.54 -34.17 -39.21
C ILE A 161 7.12 -34.48 -40.66
N ASN A 162 7.87 -35.34 -41.37
CA ASN A 162 7.55 -35.84 -42.71
C ASN A 162 6.23 -36.64 -42.74
N ALA A 163 5.91 -37.39 -41.69
CA ALA A 163 4.67 -38.15 -41.61
C ALA A 163 3.45 -37.26 -41.31
N LEU A 164 3.65 -36.17 -40.58
CA LEU A 164 2.59 -35.18 -40.35
C LEU A 164 2.36 -34.26 -41.57
N LEU A 165 3.41 -33.98 -42.34
CA LEU A 165 3.34 -33.19 -43.58
C LEU A 165 2.73 -33.93 -44.75
N ASP A 166 2.65 -35.30 -44.69
CA ASP A 166 2.06 -36.16 -45.70
C ASP A 166 0.59 -36.50 -45.45
N THR A 167 -0.02 -35.93 -44.38
CA THR A 167 -1.48 -36.11 -44.17
C THR A 167 -2.28 -35.44 -45.27
N PRO A 168 -3.45 -36.02 -45.66
CA PRO A 168 -4.30 -35.47 -46.71
C PRO A 168 -4.68 -34.00 -46.47
N LEU A 169 -4.81 -33.57 -45.21
CA LEU A 169 -5.13 -32.20 -44.81
C LEU A 169 -4.02 -31.18 -45.14
N MET A 170 -2.74 -31.60 -44.98
CA MET A 170 -1.60 -30.74 -45.26
C MET A 170 -1.26 -30.67 -46.76
N ARG A 171 -1.64 -31.63 -47.55
CA ARG A 171 -1.54 -31.57 -49.02
C ARG A 171 -2.50 -30.52 -49.62
N VAL A 172 -3.68 -30.31 -49.00
CA VAL A 172 -4.63 -29.27 -49.40
C VAL A 172 -4.17 -27.87 -49.03
N VAL A 173 -3.52 -27.71 -47.88
CA VAL A 173 -3.03 -26.38 -47.38
C VAL A 173 -1.82 -25.89 -48.20
N ARG A 174 -1.07 -26.77 -48.87
CA ARG A 174 0.10 -26.42 -49.69
C ARG A 174 -0.24 -25.92 -51.10
N GLN A 175 -1.49 -25.99 -51.57
CA GLN A 175 -1.84 -25.49 -52.90
C GLN A 175 -1.95 -23.96 -52.92
N PRO A 176 -1.34 -23.28 -53.93
CA PRO A 176 -1.22 -21.81 -53.96
C PRO A 176 -2.52 -21.04 -54.24
N TYR A 177 -3.64 -21.72 -54.49
CA TYR A 177 -4.85 -21.09 -55.00
C TYR A 177 -6.09 -21.08 -54.06
N CYS A 178 -5.99 -21.27 -52.79
CA CYS A 178 -7.18 -21.35 -51.91
C CYS A 178 -7.18 -20.39 -50.78
N SER A 179 -7.28 -19.08 -51.08
CA SER A 179 -7.49 -18.02 -50.06
C SER A 179 -8.87 -18.11 -49.37
N LEU A 180 -9.88 -18.66 -50.01
CA LEU A 180 -11.24 -18.82 -49.46
C LEU A 180 -11.35 -19.99 -48.46
N ILE A 181 -10.62 -21.09 -48.70
CA ILE A 181 -10.61 -22.23 -47.77
C ILE A 181 -9.83 -21.90 -46.49
N ARG A 182 -8.82 -21.01 -46.53
CA ARG A 182 -8.13 -20.50 -45.36
C ARG A 182 -9.09 -19.69 -44.46
N PHE A 183 -10.00 -18.95 -45.03
CA PHE A 183 -10.96 -18.14 -44.27
C PHE A 183 -12.07 -18.97 -43.60
N TYR A 184 -12.47 -20.07 -44.19
CA TYR A 184 -13.49 -20.97 -43.67
C TYR A 184 -12.96 -21.96 -42.64
N LEU A 185 -11.69 -22.38 -42.72
CA LEU A 185 -11.04 -23.26 -41.75
C LEU A 185 -10.66 -22.48 -40.47
N LEU A 186 -10.46 -21.19 -40.55
CA LEU A 186 -10.18 -20.29 -39.38
C LEU A 186 -11.37 -20.16 -38.43
N ASN A 187 -12.59 -20.45 -38.91
CA ASN A 187 -13.79 -20.30 -38.07
C ASN A 187 -14.38 -21.63 -37.52
N ILE A 188 -13.77 -22.78 -37.81
CA ILE A 188 -14.37 -24.11 -37.50
C ILE A 188 -13.51 -24.94 -36.56
N ILE A 189 -12.21 -24.63 -36.41
CA ILE A 189 -11.29 -25.39 -35.55
C ILE A 189 -10.85 -24.57 -34.36
N GLU A 190 -11.02 -25.07 -33.16
CA GLU A 190 -10.58 -24.45 -31.91
C GLU A 190 -9.16 -23.90 -32.03
N ASN A 191 -8.99 -22.65 -31.65
CA ASN A 191 -7.85 -21.76 -31.88
C ASN A 191 -6.47 -22.33 -31.53
N ASP A 192 -6.39 -23.31 -30.64
CA ASP A 192 -5.11 -23.85 -30.11
C ASP A 192 -4.34 -24.79 -31.11
N TYR A 193 -5.06 -25.49 -31.98
CA TYR A 193 -4.45 -26.37 -32.96
C TYR A 193 -3.89 -25.63 -34.20
N LEU A 194 -4.55 -24.57 -34.59
CA LEU A 194 -4.13 -23.76 -35.76
C LEU A 194 -2.90 -22.92 -35.47
N ILE A 195 -2.81 -22.39 -34.27
CA ILE A 195 -1.62 -21.67 -33.78
C ILE A 195 -0.40 -22.58 -33.71
N LYS A 196 -0.58 -23.85 -33.29
CA LYS A 196 0.45 -24.86 -33.29
C LYS A 196 0.92 -25.25 -34.71
N ILE A 197 0.00 -25.33 -35.67
CA ILE A 197 0.31 -25.64 -37.08
C ILE A 197 1.00 -24.46 -37.79
N LEU A 198 0.54 -23.23 -37.57
CA LEU A 198 1.17 -22.03 -38.13
C LEU A 198 2.56 -21.73 -37.52
N ALA A 199 2.73 -22.02 -36.22
CA ALA A 199 4.04 -22.05 -35.59
C ALA A 199 4.96 -23.06 -36.26
N LEU A 200 4.51 -24.30 -36.54
CA LEU A 200 5.29 -25.35 -37.21
C LEU A 200 5.67 -24.99 -38.66
N LEU A 201 4.83 -24.31 -39.43
CA LEU A 201 5.11 -23.93 -40.83
C LEU A 201 6.12 -22.79 -40.97
N ASN A 202 6.17 -21.85 -40.04
CA ASN A 202 7.23 -20.85 -39.99
C ASN A 202 8.57 -21.40 -39.44
N PHE A 203 8.54 -22.54 -38.83
CA PHE A 203 9.65 -23.13 -38.08
C PHE A 203 10.72 -23.81 -38.95
N GLN A 204 10.38 -24.42 -40.08
CA GLN A 204 11.37 -25.06 -40.96
C GLN A 204 12.42 -24.09 -41.50
N SER A 205 12.07 -22.79 -41.66
CA SER A 205 13.04 -21.76 -42.09
C SER A 205 13.96 -21.28 -40.98
N LEU A 206 13.54 -21.38 -39.69
CA LEU A 206 14.28 -20.95 -38.53
C LEU A 206 15.27 -21.99 -37.98
N VAL A 207 14.92 -23.25 -38.05
CA VAL A 207 15.72 -24.39 -37.49
C VAL A 207 16.96 -24.71 -38.33
N THR A 208 16.89 -24.56 -39.65
CA THR A 208 18.00 -24.92 -40.58
C THR A 208 19.20 -23.96 -40.49
N LYS A 209 19.17 -22.93 -39.65
CA LYS A 209 20.21 -21.89 -39.53
C LYS A 209 20.86 -21.74 -38.14
N VAL A 210 20.72 -22.72 -37.20
CA VAL A 210 21.51 -22.67 -35.95
C VAL A 210 22.93 -23.16 -36.23
N ASN A 211 23.77 -22.27 -36.78
CA ASN A 211 25.17 -22.54 -37.08
C ASN A 211 26.09 -22.51 -35.85
N ASN A 212 25.56 -22.18 -34.66
CA ASN A 212 26.35 -22.07 -33.44
C ASN A 212 26.31 -23.40 -32.67
N LYS A 213 27.44 -24.10 -32.57
CA LYS A 213 27.56 -25.36 -31.83
C LYS A 213 27.16 -25.26 -30.37
N ASP A 214 27.42 -24.10 -29.74
CA ASP A 214 27.09 -23.89 -28.32
C ASP A 214 25.59 -23.70 -28.12
N ALA A 215 24.89 -23.02 -29.04
CA ALA A 215 23.43 -22.87 -29.02
C ALA A 215 22.75 -24.27 -29.22
N HIS A 216 23.28 -25.11 -30.10
CA HIS A 216 22.76 -26.44 -30.32
C HIS A 216 22.91 -27.32 -29.08
N LYS A 217 24.08 -27.26 -28.41
CA LYS A 217 24.35 -28.02 -27.19
C LYS A 217 23.44 -27.58 -26.03
N ILE A 218 23.18 -26.25 -25.89
CA ILE A 218 22.26 -25.73 -24.89
C ILE A 218 20.84 -26.20 -25.15
N LEU A 219 20.39 -26.17 -26.41
CA LEU A 219 19.06 -26.64 -26.77
C LEU A 219 18.89 -28.12 -26.43
N GLN A 220 19.89 -28.96 -26.74
CA GLN A 220 19.89 -30.39 -26.39
C GLN A 220 19.81 -30.60 -24.87
N LEU A 221 20.58 -29.85 -24.07
CA LEU A 221 20.53 -29.95 -22.61
C LEU A 221 19.15 -29.60 -22.08
N LEU A 222 18.55 -28.53 -22.55
CA LEU A 222 17.20 -28.11 -22.13
C LEU A 222 16.14 -29.14 -22.50
N GLN A 223 16.30 -29.81 -23.62
CA GLN A 223 15.42 -30.86 -24.13
C GLN A 223 15.49 -32.18 -23.36
N GLN A 224 16.62 -32.48 -22.74
CA GLN A 224 16.82 -33.71 -21.95
C GLN A 224 16.10 -33.62 -20.58
N GLN A 225 15.68 -32.45 -20.16
CA GLN A 225 14.96 -32.28 -18.90
C GLN A 225 13.45 -32.22 -19.12
N SER A 226 12.68 -32.86 -18.24
CA SER A 226 11.21 -32.92 -18.34
C SER A 226 10.56 -31.51 -18.39
N ASP A 227 11.12 -30.55 -17.68
CA ASP A 227 10.59 -29.20 -17.55
C ASP A 227 11.23 -28.22 -18.56
N GLY A 228 12.25 -28.65 -19.32
CA GLY A 228 12.92 -27.80 -20.30
C GLY A 228 13.58 -26.54 -19.72
N ASP A 229 13.99 -26.55 -18.44
CA ASP A 229 14.40 -25.38 -17.68
C ASP A 229 15.67 -25.66 -16.86
N TYR A 230 16.72 -24.86 -17.08
CA TYR A 230 17.95 -24.91 -16.30
C TYR A 230 18.39 -23.53 -15.80
N SER A 231 19.10 -23.51 -14.64
CA SER A 231 19.79 -22.29 -14.22
C SER A 231 20.89 -21.95 -15.23
N PHE A 232 21.06 -20.66 -15.55
CA PHE A 232 22.11 -20.21 -16.46
C PHE A 232 23.51 -20.64 -15.99
N ARG A 233 23.73 -20.67 -14.66
CA ARG A 233 24.99 -21.14 -14.05
C ARG A 233 25.31 -22.60 -14.42
N TYR A 234 24.28 -23.46 -14.43
CA TYR A 234 24.46 -24.86 -14.86
C TYR A 234 24.84 -24.92 -16.34
N LEU A 235 24.12 -24.19 -17.20
CA LEU A 235 24.40 -24.17 -18.64
C LEU A 235 25.80 -23.62 -18.92
N HIS A 236 26.24 -22.60 -18.19
CA HIS A 236 27.57 -22.00 -18.32
C HIS A 236 28.68 -22.99 -17.93
N ASN A 237 28.45 -23.82 -16.90
CA ASN A 237 29.41 -24.85 -16.51
C ASN A 237 29.52 -26.02 -17.54
N GLN A 238 28.47 -26.24 -18.31
CA GLN A 238 28.40 -27.33 -19.30
C GLN A 238 28.86 -26.90 -20.71
N VAL A 239 28.72 -25.60 -21.02
CA VAL A 239 29.02 -25.04 -22.35
C VAL A 239 29.91 -23.78 -22.18
N PRO A 240 31.18 -23.83 -22.69
CA PRO A 240 32.17 -22.78 -22.47
C PRO A 240 31.73 -21.36 -22.92
N ARG A 241 30.92 -21.26 -23.97
CA ARG A 241 30.38 -20.01 -24.52
C ARG A 241 28.88 -19.94 -24.41
N ALA A 242 28.33 -20.31 -23.25
CA ALA A 242 26.89 -20.35 -22.99
C ALA A 242 26.17 -19.00 -23.26
N TYR A 243 26.82 -17.88 -23.00
CA TYR A 243 26.26 -16.54 -23.29
C TYR A 243 25.92 -16.36 -24.77
N GLN A 244 26.86 -16.75 -25.67
CA GLN A 244 26.64 -16.63 -27.11
C GLN A 244 25.55 -17.58 -27.60
N GLY A 245 25.53 -18.81 -27.06
CA GLY A 245 24.53 -19.81 -27.39
C GLY A 245 23.13 -19.41 -26.92
N VAL A 246 22.98 -18.97 -25.68
CA VAL A 246 21.69 -18.49 -25.13
C VAL A 246 21.20 -17.24 -25.87
N ARG A 247 22.07 -16.27 -26.16
CA ARG A 247 21.72 -15.06 -26.92
C ARG A 247 21.18 -15.38 -28.31
N GLU A 248 21.76 -16.38 -28.99
CA GLU A 248 21.29 -16.84 -30.29
C GLU A 248 19.90 -17.49 -30.18
N LEU A 249 19.69 -18.34 -29.17
CA LEU A 249 18.40 -19.01 -28.92
C LEU A 249 17.29 -18.02 -28.51
N LEU A 250 17.62 -16.99 -27.71
CA LEU A 250 16.69 -15.91 -27.35
C LEU A 250 16.27 -15.09 -28.58
N ARG A 251 17.22 -14.70 -29.45
CA ARG A 251 16.89 -13.97 -30.69
C ARG A 251 15.97 -14.75 -31.61
N ARG A 252 16.03 -16.07 -31.57
CA ARG A 252 15.19 -16.96 -32.37
C ARG A 252 13.87 -17.32 -31.69
N GLY A 253 13.65 -16.87 -30.45
CA GLY A 253 12.48 -17.19 -29.68
C GLY A 253 12.35 -18.65 -29.27
N LEU A 254 13.45 -19.42 -29.28
CA LEU A 254 13.48 -20.81 -28.91
C LEU A 254 13.56 -21.05 -27.39
N VAL A 255 14.12 -20.10 -26.70
CA VAL A 255 14.19 -20.09 -25.24
C VAL A 255 13.74 -18.72 -24.71
N GLU A 256 13.32 -18.69 -23.48
CA GLU A 256 13.10 -17.46 -22.70
C GLU A 256 14.03 -17.44 -21.50
N SER A 257 14.37 -16.24 -21.05
CA SER A 257 15.21 -16.02 -19.88
C SER A 257 14.38 -15.29 -18.82
N TYR A 258 14.49 -15.72 -17.57
CA TYR A 258 13.81 -15.09 -16.44
C TYR A 258 14.64 -15.19 -15.17
N LEU A 259 14.27 -14.37 -14.16
CA LEU A 259 14.89 -14.42 -12.85
C LEU A 259 14.15 -15.39 -11.94
N GLU A 260 14.87 -16.41 -11.46
CA GLU A 260 14.39 -17.26 -10.37
C GLU A 260 14.73 -16.60 -9.03
N PRO A 261 13.79 -16.51 -8.08
CA PRO A 261 14.06 -15.94 -6.77
C PRO A 261 15.07 -16.77 -5.99
N PRO A 262 15.67 -16.19 -4.91
CA PRO A 262 16.62 -16.91 -4.06
C PRO A 262 15.98 -18.16 -3.42
N GLN A 263 16.80 -19.13 -3.08
CA GLN A 263 16.35 -20.43 -2.54
C GLN A 263 15.43 -20.33 -1.31
N LEU A 264 15.49 -19.22 -0.56
CA LEU A 264 14.61 -18.93 0.58
C LEU A 264 13.14 -18.66 0.18
N THR A 265 12.88 -18.40 -1.08
CA THR A 265 11.57 -18.03 -1.64
C THR A 265 11.13 -18.99 -2.76
N LYS A 266 11.60 -20.24 -2.78
CA LYS A 266 11.13 -21.23 -3.76
C LYS A 266 9.62 -21.44 -3.65
N PRO A 267 8.94 -21.69 -4.79
CA PRO A 267 7.54 -22.11 -4.77
C PRO A 267 7.34 -23.31 -3.84
N LYS A 268 6.24 -23.31 -3.10
CA LYS A 268 5.87 -24.47 -2.28
C LYS A 268 5.15 -25.46 -3.17
N PHE A 269 5.62 -26.71 -3.23
CA PHE A 269 4.93 -27.78 -3.89
C PHE A 269 4.22 -28.67 -2.88
N GLU A 270 2.98 -29.04 -3.17
CA GLU A 270 2.21 -30.04 -2.43
C GLU A 270 1.67 -31.07 -3.42
N LYS A 271 1.40 -32.27 -2.91
CA LYS A 271 0.84 -33.35 -3.72
C LYS A 271 -0.67 -33.21 -3.81
N ALA A 272 -1.19 -33.02 -5.01
CA ALA A 272 -2.61 -33.11 -5.32
C ALA A 272 -2.98 -34.53 -5.68
N VAL A 273 -4.11 -35.02 -5.22
CA VAL A 273 -4.66 -36.34 -5.53
C VAL A 273 -5.92 -36.14 -6.34
N THR A 274 -5.89 -36.56 -7.60
CA THR A 274 -7.02 -36.43 -8.54
C THR A 274 -7.61 -37.82 -8.84
N LEU A 275 -8.92 -37.96 -8.74
CA LEU A 275 -9.67 -39.17 -9.07
C LEU A 275 -9.77 -39.32 -10.59
N VAL A 276 -9.29 -40.44 -11.11
CA VAL A 276 -9.30 -40.71 -12.56
C VAL A 276 -10.41 -41.72 -12.93
N ALA A 277 -10.69 -42.68 -12.04
CA ALA A 277 -11.67 -43.73 -12.31
C ALA A 277 -13.10 -43.31 -11.97
N SER A 278 -14.00 -43.45 -12.94
CA SER A 278 -15.44 -43.14 -12.75
C SER A 278 -16.21 -44.30 -12.05
N THR A 279 -15.68 -45.53 -12.07
CA THR A 279 -16.30 -46.71 -11.45
C THR A 279 -15.29 -47.46 -10.58
N PHE A 280 -15.75 -48.01 -9.46
CA PHE A 280 -14.89 -48.71 -8.50
C PHE A 280 -15.09 -50.23 -8.63
N GLU A 281 -14.04 -50.96 -8.94
CA GLU A 281 -14.05 -52.43 -9.04
C GLU A 281 -14.11 -53.09 -7.66
N ARG A 282 -14.44 -54.44 -7.64
CA ARG A 282 -14.66 -55.21 -6.41
C ARG A 282 -13.41 -55.41 -5.54
N ASP A 283 -12.22 -55.13 -6.09
CA ASP A 283 -10.92 -55.46 -5.49
C ASP A 283 -10.31 -54.38 -4.57
N LEU A 284 -11.14 -53.48 -4.08
CA LEU A 284 -10.75 -52.38 -3.16
C LEU A 284 -11.12 -52.72 -1.73
N THR A 285 -10.17 -52.44 -0.80
CA THR A 285 -10.48 -52.51 0.64
C THR A 285 -11.51 -51.48 1.04
N THR A 286 -12.25 -51.71 2.14
CA THR A 286 -13.25 -50.77 2.66
C THR A 286 -12.65 -49.35 2.82
N ARG A 287 -11.39 -49.29 3.29
CA ARG A 287 -10.70 -48.02 3.53
C ARG A 287 -10.31 -47.30 2.23
N GLN A 288 -9.93 -48.06 1.20
CA GLN A 288 -9.64 -47.54 -0.13
C GLN A 288 -10.88 -46.96 -0.80
N ARG A 289 -12.03 -47.62 -0.65
CA ARG A 289 -13.33 -47.10 -1.16
C ARG A 289 -13.75 -45.81 -0.45
N GLU A 290 -13.58 -45.73 0.85
CA GLU A 290 -13.90 -44.51 1.64
C GLU A 290 -13.10 -43.32 1.11
N ILE A 291 -11.81 -43.46 0.85
CA ILE A 291 -10.95 -42.42 0.29
C ILE A 291 -11.43 -41.97 -1.09
N LEU A 292 -11.75 -42.90 -1.97
CA LEU A 292 -12.25 -42.61 -3.31
C LEU A 292 -13.63 -41.91 -3.26
N GLU A 293 -14.50 -42.35 -2.34
CA GLU A 293 -15.81 -41.72 -2.12
C GLU A 293 -15.69 -40.28 -1.57
N VAL A 294 -14.75 -40.03 -0.66
CA VAL A 294 -14.46 -38.68 -0.18
C VAL A 294 -13.96 -37.81 -1.32
N LEU A 295 -13.02 -38.30 -2.16
CA LEU A 295 -12.57 -37.59 -3.34
C LEU A 295 -13.72 -37.25 -4.28
N ARG A 296 -14.59 -38.25 -4.58
CA ARG A 296 -15.74 -38.06 -5.46
C ARG A 296 -16.72 -37.01 -4.94
N ARG A 297 -17.06 -37.06 -3.64
CA ARG A 297 -17.97 -36.08 -2.99
C ARG A 297 -17.41 -34.67 -2.94
N ARG A 298 -16.08 -34.53 -2.95
CA ARG A 298 -15.37 -33.25 -2.89
C ARG A 298 -14.92 -32.72 -4.26
N GLY A 299 -15.51 -33.22 -5.36
CA GLY A 299 -15.26 -32.73 -6.70
C GLY A 299 -14.15 -33.46 -7.47
N GLY A 300 -13.64 -34.58 -6.95
CA GLY A 300 -12.68 -35.44 -7.62
C GLY A 300 -11.20 -35.08 -7.41
N GLU A 301 -10.92 -33.98 -6.69
CA GLU A 301 -9.54 -33.54 -6.44
C GLU A 301 -9.40 -32.96 -5.02
N LEU A 302 -8.34 -33.34 -4.31
CA LEU A 302 -7.97 -32.80 -2.99
C LEU A 302 -6.44 -32.81 -2.82
N TRP A 303 -5.93 -31.91 -1.97
CA TRP A 303 -4.55 -32.01 -1.51
C TRP A 303 -4.33 -33.29 -0.71
N GLN A 304 -3.19 -33.94 -0.90
CA GLN A 304 -2.90 -35.21 -0.21
C GLN A 304 -2.95 -35.02 1.32
N SER A 305 -2.42 -33.92 1.84
CA SER A 305 -2.45 -33.58 3.26
C SER A 305 -3.88 -33.46 3.80
N GLU A 306 -4.77 -32.79 3.08
CA GLU A 306 -6.17 -32.61 3.42
C GLU A 306 -6.94 -33.94 3.35
N LEU A 307 -6.75 -34.70 2.27
CA LEU A 307 -7.37 -36.01 2.10
C LEU A 307 -7.00 -36.98 3.22
N LEU A 308 -5.72 -37.01 3.61
CA LEU A 308 -5.23 -37.87 4.69
C LEU A 308 -5.79 -37.43 6.04
N GLN A 309 -5.97 -36.14 6.28
CA GLN A 309 -6.57 -35.58 7.49
C GLN A 309 -8.07 -35.93 7.58
N ILE A 310 -8.83 -35.70 6.49
CA ILE A 310 -10.28 -36.00 6.43
C ILE A 310 -10.53 -37.49 6.64
N CYS A 311 -9.76 -38.35 6.00
CA CYS A 311 -9.94 -39.79 6.06
C CYS A 311 -9.19 -40.43 7.24
N ASN A 312 -8.41 -39.69 8.03
CA ASN A 312 -7.51 -40.23 9.05
C ASN A 312 -6.70 -41.41 8.51
N ALA A 313 -6.06 -41.23 7.35
CA ALA A 313 -5.41 -42.31 6.59
C ALA A 313 -3.90 -42.03 6.42
N SER A 314 -3.11 -43.08 6.11
CA SER A 314 -1.68 -42.93 5.80
C SER A 314 -1.44 -42.71 4.31
N SER A 315 -0.32 -42.05 3.97
CA SER A 315 0.09 -41.79 2.58
C SER A 315 0.32 -43.04 1.75
N SER A 316 0.57 -44.18 2.41
CA SER A 316 0.75 -45.49 1.72
C SER A 316 -0.52 -45.95 1.01
N ILE A 317 -1.70 -45.65 1.54
CA ILE A 317 -2.98 -46.04 0.91
C ILE A 317 -3.19 -45.26 -0.39
N VAL A 318 -2.90 -43.95 -0.38
CA VAL A 318 -2.98 -43.10 -1.58
C VAL A 318 -1.97 -43.56 -2.64
N LYS A 319 -0.74 -43.94 -2.24
CA LYS A 319 0.25 -44.49 -3.13
C LYS A 319 -0.23 -45.82 -3.77
N THR A 320 -0.88 -46.69 -3.00
CA THR A 320 -1.47 -47.94 -3.52
C THR A 320 -2.62 -47.65 -4.48
N LEU A 321 -3.47 -46.68 -4.21
CA LEU A 321 -4.55 -46.26 -5.12
C LEU A 321 -3.99 -45.67 -6.42
N ALA A 322 -2.89 -44.94 -6.36
CA ALA A 322 -2.19 -44.44 -7.55
C ALA A 322 -1.58 -45.59 -8.37
N GLN A 323 -0.96 -46.57 -7.70
CA GLN A 323 -0.43 -47.77 -8.37
C GLN A 323 -1.53 -48.60 -9.05
N LYS A 324 -2.73 -48.64 -8.48
CA LYS A 324 -3.89 -49.31 -9.06
C LYS A 324 -4.61 -48.48 -10.13
N GLY A 325 -4.15 -47.25 -10.44
CA GLY A 325 -4.72 -46.39 -11.47
C GLY A 325 -6.04 -45.68 -11.12
N TYR A 326 -6.47 -45.68 -9.84
CA TYR A 326 -7.72 -45.01 -9.42
C TYR A 326 -7.52 -43.54 -9.20
N VAL A 327 -6.32 -43.09 -8.81
CA VAL A 327 -5.97 -41.69 -8.58
C VAL A 327 -4.62 -41.36 -9.24
N VAL A 328 -4.45 -40.12 -9.61
CA VAL A 328 -3.16 -39.54 -10.02
C VAL A 328 -2.68 -38.63 -8.89
N VAL A 329 -1.40 -38.75 -8.53
CA VAL A 329 -0.75 -37.90 -7.54
C VAL A 329 0.29 -37.05 -8.25
N GLU A 330 0.05 -35.76 -8.30
CA GLU A 330 0.94 -34.80 -8.96
C GLU A 330 1.48 -33.82 -7.94
N GLU A 331 2.74 -33.41 -8.09
CA GLU A 331 3.28 -32.30 -7.34
C GLU A 331 2.85 -30.98 -8.03
N ARG A 332 1.98 -30.23 -7.37
CA ARG A 332 1.53 -28.94 -7.87
C ARG A 332 2.02 -27.82 -6.98
N GLU A 333 2.31 -26.70 -7.60
CA GLU A 333 2.66 -25.49 -6.87
C GLU A 333 1.48 -24.99 -6.04
N VAL A 334 1.74 -24.78 -4.76
CA VAL A 334 0.78 -24.17 -3.83
C VAL A 334 1.26 -22.78 -3.49
N LEU A 335 0.48 -21.78 -3.86
CA LEU A 335 0.74 -20.44 -3.40
C LEU A 335 0.61 -20.41 -1.87
N ARG A 336 1.61 -19.82 -1.19
CA ARG A 336 1.64 -19.65 0.27
C ARG A 336 0.63 -18.60 0.76
N THR A 337 -0.50 -18.47 0.07
CA THR A 337 -1.57 -17.56 0.45
C THR A 337 -2.26 -18.06 1.71
N GLU A 338 -2.69 -17.15 2.58
CA GLU A 338 -3.53 -17.50 3.73
C GLU A 338 -4.74 -18.30 3.22
N GLN A 339 -4.77 -19.60 3.53
CA GLN A 339 -5.95 -20.44 3.31
C GLN A 339 -7.00 -20.02 4.35
N SER A 340 -7.87 -19.12 3.97
CA SER A 340 -9.09 -18.87 4.75
C SER A 340 -10.06 -20.01 4.50
N PRO A 341 -10.83 -20.43 5.54
CA PRO A 341 -11.89 -21.44 5.35
C PRO A 341 -12.84 -20.98 4.24
N ALA A 342 -13.41 -21.94 3.53
CA ALA A 342 -14.39 -21.66 2.48
C ALA A 342 -15.52 -20.79 3.02
N LEU A 343 -15.56 -19.54 2.57
CA LEU A 343 -16.58 -18.58 2.98
C LEU A 343 -17.85 -18.83 2.16
N ALA A 344 -19.02 -18.65 2.80
CA ALA A 344 -20.29 -18.65 2.08
C ALA A 344 -20.24 -17.55 0.99
N GLN A 345 -20.71 -17.88 -0.21
CA GLN A 345 -20.71 -16.92 -1.32
C GLN A 345 -21.60 -15.71 -1.00
N ASP A 346 -21.01 -14.52 -1.01
CA ASP A 346 -21.73 -13.26 -0.81
C ASP A 346 -22.38 -12.80 -2.13
N ARG A 347 -23.64 -12.32 -2.04
CA ARG A 347 -24.38 -11.78 -3.18
C ARG A 347 -24.41 -10.25 -3.12
N PRO A 348 -24.51 -9.57 -4.29
CA PRO A 348 -24.71 -8.12 -4.33
C PRO A 348 -25.94 -7.72 -3.49
N LYS A 349 -25.72 -6.73 -2.61
CA LYS A 349 -26.80 -6.21 -1.77
C LYS A 349 -27.56 -5.12 -2.53
N THR A 350 -28.82 -4.96 -2.22
CA THR A 350 -29.63 -3.85 -2.75
C THR A 350 -29.06 -2.52 -2.25
N LEU A 351 -28.79 -1.61 -3.17
CA LEU A 351 -28.27 -0.28 -2.87
C LEU A 351 -29.42 0.70 -2.60
N ASN A 352 -29.19 1.64 -1.69
CA ASN A 352 -30.07 2.81 -1.56
C ASN A 352 -29.80 3.81 -2.72
N ALA A 353 -30.64 4.84 -2.82
CA ALA A 353 -30.57 5.80 -3.93
C ALA A 353 -29.19 6.50 -4.03
N ALA A 354 -28.60 6.90 -2.88
CA ALA A 354 -27.32 7.56 -2.86
C ALA A 354 -26.17 6.62 -3.28
N GLN A 355 -26.20 5.38 -2.81
CA GLN A 355 -25.23 4.34 -3.19
C GLN A 355 -25.35 3.99 -4.69
N ALA A 356 -26.58 3.86 -5.20
CA ALA A 356 -26.82 3.55 -6.62
C ALA A 356 -26.30 4.69 -7.52
N SER A 357 -26.61 5.94 -7.19
CA SER A 357 -26.10 7.11 -7.92
C SER A 357 -24.58 7.22 -7.88
N ALA A 358 -23.96 6.96 -6.71
CA ALA A 358 -22.51 6.93 -6.60
C ALA A 358 -21.88 5.81 -7.45
N LEU A 359 -22.48 4.62 -7.45
CA LEU A 359 -22.01 3.50 -8.26
C LEU A 359 -22.13 3.81 -9.77
N GLU A 360 -23.26 4.32 -10.21
CA GLU A 360 -23.48 4.71 -11.59
C GLU A 360 -22.44 5.74 -12.05
N THR A 361 -22.19 6.75 -11.23
CA THR A 361 -21.16 7.76 -11.54
C THR A 361 -19.79 7.08 -11.71
N ILE A 362 -19.36 6.24 -10.75
CA ILE A 362 -18.06 5.57 -10.83
C ILE A 362 -17.94 4.68 -12.08
N GLN A 363 -19.01 3.97 -12.44
CA GLN A 363 -19.01 3.05 -13.58
C GLN A 363 -19.03 3.76 -14.94
N THR A 364 -19.53 4.99 -15.00
CA THR A 364 -19.55 5.79 -16.23
C THR A 364 -18.24 6.53 -16.51
N LEU A 365 -17.30 6.56 -15.53
CA LEU A 365 -16.03 7.21 -15.72
C LEU A 365 -15.14 6.44 -16.71
N ASN A 366 -14.69 7.15 -17.73
CA ASN A 366 -13.73 6.65 -18.71
C ASN A 366 -12.43 7.43 -18.59
N GLY A 367 -11.35 6.71 -18.28
CA GLY A 367 -10.04 7.31 -18.06
C GLY A 367 -9.83 7.83 -16.64
N TYR A 368 -8.80 8.65 -16.47
CA TYR A 368 -8.46 9.19 -15.15
C TYR A 368 -9.52 10.18 -14.65
N ALA A 369 -10.00 9.91 -13.46
CA ALA A 369 -10.83 10.80 -12.66
C ALA A 369 -10.60 10.52 -11.18
N GLN A 370 -10.61 11.56 -10.35
CA GLN A 370 -10.55 11.43 -8.89
C GLN A 370 -11.94 11.59 -8.31
N VAL A 371 -12.35 10.63 -7.51
CA VAL A 371 -13.66 10.60 -6.85
C VAL A 371 -13.45 10.62 -5.34
N LEU A 372 -13.99 11.61 -4.65
CA LEU A 372 -14.12 11.59 -3.19
C LEU A 372 -15.47 11.01 -2.82
N LEU A 373 -15.49 9.78 -2.32
CA LEU A 373 -16.68 9.12 -1.80
C LEU A 373 -16.79 9.39 -0.28
N HIS A 374 -17.45 10.48 0.06
CA HIS A 374 -17.69 10.90 1.45
C HIS A 374 -18.95 10.22 1.98
N GLY A 375 -18.78 9.27 2.88
CA GLY A 375 -19.93 8.56 3.44
C GLY A 375 -19.79 8.33 4.93
N VAL A 376 -20.83 8.63 5.70
CA VAL A 376 -20.84 8.43 7.15
C VAL A 376 -20.43 7.00 7.53
N THR A 377 -20.00 6.80 8.77
CA THR A 377 -19.63 5.45 9.25
C THR A 377 -20.85 4.52 9.18
N GLY A 378 -20.72 3.39 8.48
CA GLY A 378 -21.84 2.47 8.26
C GLY A 378 -22.73 2.82 7.06
N SER A 379 -22.35 3.75 6.19
CA SER A 379 -23.06 4.10 4.95
C SER A 379 -22.96 3.05 3.84
N GLY A 380 -22.14 2.00 4.02
CA GLY A 380 -22.01 0.94 3.03
C GLY A 380 -21.05 1.21 1.89
N LYS A 381 -20.08 2.11 2.03
CA LYS A 381 -19.01 2.37 1.04
C LYS A 381 -18.42 1.10 0.43
N THR A 382 -18.14 0.09 1.26
CA THR A 382 -17.57 -1.18 0.81
C THR A 382 -18.45 -1.90 -0.22
N GLU A 383 -19.78 -1.82 -0.10
CA GLU A 383 -20.68 -2.45 -1.08
C GLU A 383 -20.61 -1.72 -2.44
N VAL A 384 -20.49 -0.39 -2.42
CA VAL A 384 -20.25 0.39 -3.64
C VAL A 384 -18.94 -0.04 -4.31
N TYR A 385 -17.87 -0.25 -3.54
CA TYR A 385 -16.59 -0.76 -4.07
C TYR A 385 -16.74 -2.14 -4.72
N LEU A 386 -17.40 -3.08 -4.02
CA LEU A 386 -17.60 -4.43 -4.53
C LEU A 386 -18.38 -4.45 -5.84
N GLN A 387 -19.44 -3.62 -5.94
CA GLN A 387 -20.23 -3.55 -7.15
C GLN A 387 -19.56 -2.74 -8.28
N ALA A 388 -18.67 -1.79 -7.95
CA ALA A 388 -17.85 -1.09 -8.95
C ALA A 388 -16.78 -2.00 -9.58
N ILE A 389 -16.20 -2.90 -8.79
CA ILE A 389 -15.13 -3.82 -9.23
C ILE A 389 -15.68 -4.96 -10.11
N ALA A 390 -16.87 -5.47 -9.81
CA ALA A 390 -17.41 -6.67 -10.46
C ALA A 390 -17.40 -6.61 -12.02
N PRO A 391 -17.89 -5.55 -12.67
CA PRO A 391 -17.87 -5.43 -14.13
C PRO A 391 -16.45 -5.31 -14.71
N LEU A 392 -15.50 -4.72 -13.97
CA LEU A 392 -14.11 -4.59 -14.42
C LEU A 392 -13.44 -5.96 -14.59
N LEU A 393 -13.67 -6.88 -13.64
CA LEU A 393 -13.16 -8.24 -13.72
C LEU A 393 -13.72 -9.03 -14.89
N GLN A 394 -14.95 -8.72 -15.32
CA GLN A 394 -15.59 -9.34 -16.48
C GLN A 394 -14.98 -8.89 -17.81
N VAL A 395 -14.53 -7.62 -17.87
CA VAL A 395 -13.88 -7.07 -19.07
C VAL A 395 -12.34 -7.22 -19.04
N GLY A 396 -11.80 -8.08 -18.17
CA GLY A 396 -10.37 -8.39 -18.14
C GLY A 396 -9.49 -7.34 -17.45
N LYS A 397 -10.08 -6.42 -16.65
CA LYS A 397 -9.35 -5.41 -15.89
C LYS A 397 -9.22 -5.81 -14.42
N SER A 398 -8.15 -5.34 -13.78
CA SER A 398 -7.88 -5.56 -12.36
C SER A 398 -8.24 -4.33 -11.51
N ALA A 399 -8.42 -4.53 -10.21
CA ALA A 399 -8.64 -3.46 -9.25
C ALA A 399 -7.61 -3.52 -8.10
N LEU A 400 -7.19 -2.35 -7.65
CA LEU A 400 -6.30 -2.18 -6.49
C LEU A 400 -7.07 -1.49 -5.36
N VAL A 401 -7.13 -2.14 -4.20
CA VAL A 401 -7.79 -1.61 -3.00
C VAL A 401 -6.76 -1.43 -1.90
N LEU A 402 -6.50 -0.19 -1.53
CA LEU A 402 -5.61 0.16 -0.43
C LEU A 402 -6.41 0.37 0.85
N VAL A 403 -5.92 -0.21 1.93
CA VAL A 403 -6.52 -0.12 3.28
C VAL A 403 -5.46 0.29 4.31
N PRO A 404 -5.84 0.96 5.42
CA PRO A 404 -4.88 1.55 6.34
C PRO A 404 -3.94 0.55 7.00
N GLU A 405 -4.43 -0.39 7.74
CA GLU A 405 -3.59 -1.25 8.59
C GLU A 405 -3.74 -2.74 8.26
N ILE A 406 -2.63 -3.47 8.46
CA ILE A 406 -2.58 -4.92 8.23
C ILE A 406 -3.61 -5.66 9.10
N GLY A 407 -3.82 -5.22 10.34
CA GLY A 407 -4.74 -5.87 11.26
C GLY A 407 -6.21 -5.85 10.84
N LEU A 408 -6.59 -4.91 9.98
CA LEU A 408 -7.97 -4.77 9.50
C LEU A 408 -8.24 -5.52 8.19
N THR A 409 -7.18 -5.88 7.48
CA THR A 409 -7.30 -6.61 6.21
C THR A 409 -8.08 -7.93 6.30
N PRO A 410 -8.05 -8.73 7.40
CA PRO A 410 -8.77 -9.99 7.44
C PRO A 410 -10.28 -9.86 7.21
N GLN A 411 -10.96 -8.93 7.90
CA GLN A 411 -12.42 -8.77 7.77
C GLN A 411 -12.81 -8.26 6.37
N LEU A 412 -12.11 -7.26 5.86
CA LEU A 412 -12.35 -6.73 4.53
C LEU A 412 -11.99 -7.77 3.46
N THR A 413 -10.86 -8.44 3.61
CA THR A 413 -10.42 -9.51 2.72
C THR A 413 -11.42 -10.64 2.64
N ASP A 414 -11.94 -11.10 3.78
CA ASP A 414 -12.95 -12.16 3.85
C ASP A 414 -14.23 -11.75 3.09
N ARG A 415 -14.65 -10.49 3.19
CA ARG A 415 -15.80 -9.97 2.44
C ARG A 415 -15.55 -9.93 0.93
N PHE A 416 -14.34 -9.52 0.50
CA PHE A 416 -13.98 -9.54 -0.92
C PHE A 416 -13.84 -10.97 -1.45
N ARG A 417 -13.24 -11.87 -0.67
CA ARG A 417 -13.12 -13.30 -1.04
C ARG A 417 -14.49 -13.99 -1.14
N ALA A 418 -15.42 -13.66 -0.24
CA ALA A 418 -16.79 -14.16 -0.33
C ALA A 418 -17.50 -13.71 -1.62
N ARG A 419 -17.15 -12.52 -2.17
CA ARG A 419 -17.73 -11.99 -3.41
C ARG A 419 -17.02 -12.45 -4.67
N PHE A 420 -15.66 -12.47 -4.68
CA PHE A 420 -14.86 -12.69 -5.88
C PHE A 420 -14.04 -13.99 -5.87
N GLY A 421 -14.09 -14.75 -4.79
CA GLY A 421 -13.40 -16.05 -4.69
C GLY A 421 -11.87 -15.93 -4.83
N ASN A 422 -11.31 -16.78 -5.67
CA ASN A 422 -9.87 -16.90 -5.91
C ASN A 422 -9.23 -15.71 -6.64
N LYS A 423 -10.04 -14.77 -7.14
CA LYS A 423 -9.53 -13.55 -7.80
C LYS A 423 -9.02 -12.50 -6.81
N VAL A 424 -9.09 -12.75 -5.50
CA VAL A 424 -8.63 -11.81 -4.46
C VAL A 424 -7.25 -12.20 -3.96
N SER A 425 -6.30 -11.31 -4.16
CA SER A 425 -4.92 -11.41 -3.66
C SER A 425 -4.67 -10.37 -2.55
N VAL A 426 -3.92 -10.75 -1.51
CA VAL A 426 -3.56 -9.87 -0.40
C VAL A 426 -2.08 -9.55 -0.45
N TYR A 427 -1.72 -8.24 -0.35
CA TYR A 427 -0.34 -7.80 -0.45
C TYR A 427 0.02 -6.75 0.60
N HIS A 428 0.85 -7.11 1.58
CA HIS A 428 1.30 -6.21 2.65
C HIS A 428 2.64 -6.64 3.27
N SER A 429 3.26 -5.76 4.04
CA SER A 429 4.57 -5.99 4.67
C SER A 429 4.61 -7.09 5.74
N GLY A 430 3.47 -7.50 6.29
CA GLY A 430 3.36 -8.58 7.26
C GLY A 430 3.36 -9.98 6.67
N LEU A 431 3.29 -10.11 5.33
CA LEU A 431 3.49 -11.37 4.64
C LEU A 431 4.97 -11.77 4.72
N SER A 432 5.25 -13.07 4.79
CA SER A 432 6.61 -13.57 4.63
C SER A 432 7.16 -13.23 3.23
N ASP A 433 8.48 -13.22 3.09
CA ASP A 433 9.11 -12.93 1.78
C ASP A 433 8.64 -13.89 0.69
N GLY A 434 8.39 -15.17 1.03
CA GLY A 434 7.83 -16.14 0.12
C GLY A 434 6.40 -15.84 -0.31
N GLU A 435 5.51 -15.50 0.64
CA GLU A 435 4.14 -15.10 0.35
C GLU A 435 4.09 -13.82 -0.51
N ARG A 436 4.92 -12.83 -0.19
CA ARG A 436 5.03 -11.59 -0.98
C ARG A 436 5.49 -11.87 -2.41
N TYR A 437 6.48 -12.74 -2.56
CA TYR A 437 6.98 -13.11 -3.89
C TYR A 437 5.93 -13.89 -4.69
N ASP A 438 5.28 -14.90 -4.11
CA ASP A 438 4.26 -15.69 -4.80
C ASP A 438 3.09 -14.81 -5.26
N THR A 439 2.61 -13.91 -4.37
CA THR A 439 1.55 -12.96 -4.72
C THR A 439 1.99 -11.97 -5.80
N TRP A 440 3.24 -11.46 -5.72
CA TRP A 440 3.80 -10.55 -6.71
C TRP A 440 3.90 -11.21 -8.10
N ARG A 441 4.33 -12.47 -8.16
CA ARG A 441 4.40 -13.26 -9.39
C ARG A 441 3.01 -13.50 -9.98
N GLN A 442 2.03 -13.81 -9.13
CA GLN A 442 0.64 -14.00 -9.57
C GLN A 442 0.08 -12.71 -10.21
N MET A 443 0.40 -11.54 -9.68
CA MET A 443 -0.03 -10.28 -10.27
C MET A 443 0.49 -10.08 -11.70
N LEU A 444 1.68 -10.58 -12.02
CA LEU A 444 2.29 -10.46 -13.34
C LEU A 444 1.66 -11.36 -14.41
N THR A 445 0.86 -12.35 -14.03
CA THR A 445 0.25 -13.29 -15.01
C THR A 445 -0.71 -12.61 -15.97
N GLY A 446 -1.25 -11.43 -15.60
CA GLY A 446 -2.21 -10.69 -16.42
C GLY A 446 -3.66 -11.11 -16.21
N GLU A 447 -3.92 -12.14 -15.42
CA GLU A 447 -5.27 -12.54 -15.04
C GLU A 447 -5.98 -11.41 -14.26
N PRO A 448 -7.26 -11.12 -14.56
CA PRO A 448 -8.02 -10.07 -13.88
C PRO A 448 -8.23 -10.44 -12.41
N GLN A 449 -7.77 -9.57 -11.51
CA GLN A 449 -7.77 -9.81 -10.08
C GLN A 449 -8.02 -8.56 -9.25
N VAL A 450 -8.40 -8.75 -8.00
CA VAL A 450 -8.49 -7.70 -6.98
C VAL A 450 -7.33 -7.84 -6.01
N VAL A 451 -6.46 -6.85 -5.96
CA VAL A 451 -5.39 -6.81 -4.98
C VAL A 451 -5.80 -5.90 -3.83
N ILE A 452 -5.86 -6.47 -2.63
CA ILE A 452 -6.08 -5.72 -1.39
C ILE A 452 -4.77 -5.63 -0.64
N GLY A 453 -4.40 -4.43 -0.25
CA GLY A 453 -3.14 -4.27 0.47
C GLY A 453 -3.05 -2.98 1.27
N THR A 454 -1.95 -2.87 2.00
CA THR A 454 -1.60 -1.65 2.72
C THR A 454 -0.82 -0.70 1.80
N ARG A 455 -0.32 0.39 2.36
CA ARG A 455 0.44 1.43 1.64
C ARG A 455 1.36 0.91 0.52
N SER A 456 2.15 -0.12 0.80
CA SER A 456 3.12 -0.65 -0.18
C SER A 456 2.48 -1.35 -1.39
N ALA A 457 1.21 -1.75 -1.29
CA ALA A 457 0.50 -2.36 -2.41
C ALA A 457 0.24 -1.38 -3.57
N ILE A 458 0.45 -0.07 -3.35
CA ILE A 458 0.41 0.90 -4.45
C ILE A 458 1.42 0.59 -5.56
N PHE A 459 2.47 -0.14 -5.25
CA PHE A 459 3.46 -0.62 -6.21
C PHE A 459 3.20 -2.06 -6.70
N ALA A 460 2.02 -2.63 -6.48
CA ALA A 460 1.67 -3.95 -7.02
C ALA A 460 1.70 -3.93 -8.57
N PRO A 461 2.41 -4.84 -9.26
CA PRO A 461 2.64 -4.77 -10.69
C PRO A 461 1.44 -5.33 -11.49
N LEU A 462 0.26 -4.76 -11.27
CA LEU A 462 -0.97 -5.17 -11.95
C LEU A 462 -0.99 -4.68 -13.40
N PRO A 463 -1.02 -5.58 -14.38
CA PRO A 463 -1.33 -5.22 -15.74
C PRO A 463 -2.84 -4.92 -15.89
N ASN A 464 -3.21 -4.02 -16.79
CA ASN A 464 -4.61 -3.68 -17.09
C ASN A 464 -5.41 -3.19 -15.85
N LEU A 465 -4.82 -2.29 -15.07
CA LEU A 465 -5.48 -1.71 -13.92
C LEU A 465 -6.67 -0.84 -14.37
N GLY A 466 -7.85 -1.12 -13.82
CA GLY A 466 -9.10 -0.44 -14.20
C GLY A 466 -9.68 0.45 -13.10
N LEU A 467 -9.23 0.29 -11.85
CA LEU A 467 -9.73 1.06 -10.71
C LEU A 467 -8.74 1.01 -9.54
N ILE A 468 -8.50 2.16 -8.93
CA ILE A 468 -7.77 2.26 -7.65
C ILE A 468 -8.72 2.79 -6.60
N ILE A 469 -8.77 2.14 -5.44
CA ILE A 469 -9.58 2.54 -4.29
C ILE A 469 -8.65 2.72 -3.08
N LEU A 470 -8.77 3.85 -2.40
CA LEU A 470 -8.20 4.06 -1.07
C LEU A 470 -9.35 4.15 -0.08
N ASP A 471 -9.52 3.13 0.74
CA ASP A 471 -10.50 3.18 1.84
C ASP A 471 -9.88 3.84 3.06
N GLU A 472 -10.65 4.68 3.76
CA GLU A 472 -10.18 5.56 4.85
C GLU A 472 -8.95 6.41 4.44
N GLU A 473 -9.04 7.12 3.30
CA GLU A 473 -7.94 7.83 2.62
C GLU A 473 -7.20 8.83 3.50
N HIS A 474 -7.87 9.35 4.54
CA HIS A 474 -7.33 10.29 5.51
C HIS A 474 -6.33 9.67 6.50
N ASP A 475 -6.22 8.32 6.51
CA ASP A 475 -5.42 7.63 7.50
C ASP A 475 -3.92 7.90 7.33
N SER A 476 -3.25 8.27 8.42
CA SER A 476 -1.83 8.62 8.42
C SER A 476 -0.90 7.44 8.06
N SER A 477 -1.37 6.20 8.15
CA SER A 477 -0.57 5.02 7.77
C SER A 477 -0.29 4.94 6.26
N PHE A 478 -0.99 5.72 5.43
CA PHE A 478 -0.67 5.87 4.02
C PHE A 478 0.59 6.68 3.74
N LYS A 479 1.11 7.40 4.71
CA LYS A 479 2.43 8.04 4.66
C LYS A 479 3.51 7.09 5.18
N GLN A 480 4.64 7.01 4.48
CA GLN A 480 5.82 6.27 4.93
C GLN A 480 6.80 7.22 5.62
N ASP A 481 7.05 7.01 6.91
CA ASP A 481 8.05 7.77 7.65
C ASP A 481 9.45 7.16 7.50
N SER A 482 9.52 5.85 7.40
CA SER A 482 10.76 5.06 7.28
C SER A 482 10.43 3.66 6.73
N PRO A 483 11.33 3.05 5.93
CA PRO A 483 12.51 3.63 5.29
C PRO A 483 12.16 4.61 4.18
N ILE A 484 13.17 5.32 3.64
CA ILE A 484 13.01 6.13 2.42
C ILE A 484 12.68 5.23 1.21
N PRO A 485 11.85 5.72 0.25
CA PRO A 485 11.23 7.05 0.13
C PRO A 485 10.12 7.29 1.16
N THR A 486 10.01 8.55 1.63
CA THR A 486 8.95 8.99 2.55
C THR A 486 7.67 9.34 1.78
N TYR A 487 7.19 8.43 0.94
CA TYR A 487 6.05 8.68 0.06
C TYR A 487 4.69 8.60 0.77
N HIS A 488 3.71 9.29 0.20
CA HIS A 488 2.30 9.15 0.56
C HIS A 488 1.57 8.33 -0.50
N ALA A 489 0.91 7.24 -0.09
CA ALA A 489 0.25 6.34 -1.03
C ALA A 489 -0.89 7.02 -1.83
N ARG A 490 -1.60 8.01 -1.27
CA ARG A 490 -2.62 8.80 -1.99
C ARG A 490 -2.01 9.55 -3.17
N THR A 491 -0.90 10.26 -2.96
CA THR A 491 -0.19 10.99 -4.02
C THR A 491 0.32 10.05 -5.11
N VAL A 492 0.92 8.93 -4.71
CA VAL A 492 1.37 7.91 -5.68
C VAL A 492 0.19 7.28 -6.41
N ALA A 493 -0.96 7.09 -5.74
CA ALA A 493 -2.18 6.56 -6.37
C ALA A 493 -2.76 7.51 -7.42
N GLN A 494 -2.72 8.82 -7.18
CA GLN A 494 -3.11 9.84 -8.16
C GLN A 494 -2.25 9.71 -9.42
N TRP A 495 -0.92 9.73 -9.29
CA TRP A 495 -0.01 9.58 -10.43
C TRP A 495 -0.18 8.25 -11.15
N ARG A 496 -0.37 7.17 -10.40
CA ARG A 496 -0.59 5.85 -10.98
C ARG A 496 -1.89 5.79 -11.75
N ALA A 497 -2.98 6.33 -11.21
CA ALA A 497 -4.28 6.39 -11.88
C ALA A 497 -4.23 7.21 -13.17
N GLU A 498 -3.47 8.33 -13.16
CA GLU A 498 -3.19 9.13 -14.36
C GLU A 498 -2.46 8.32 -15.44
N LEU A 499 -1.35 7.67 -15.06
CA LEU A 499 -0.52 6.88 -15.97
C LEU A 499 -1.22 5.64 -16.53
N GLU A 500 -2.03 4.98 -15.72
CA GLU A 500 -2.83 3.80 -16.13
C GLU A 500 -4.19 4.20 -16.73
N ASN A 501 -4.49 5.50 -16.78
CA ASN A 501 -5.73 6.09 -17.30
C ASN A 501 -6.99 5.42 -16.73
N CYS A 502 -7.07 5.32 -15.39
CA CYS A 502 -8.17 4.70 -14.67
C CYS A 502 -8.70 5.59 -13.52
N PRO A 503 -9.96 5.41 -13.08
CA PRO A 503 -10.50 6.15 -11.94
C PRO A 503 -9.77 5.85 -10.63
N LEU A 504 -9.68 6.88 -9.76
CA LEU A 504 -9.23 6.80 -8.38
C LEU A 504 -10.38 7.16 -7.45
N VAL A 505 -10.76 6.25 -6.56
CA VAL A 505 -11.80 6.47 -5.54
C VAL A 505 -11.14 6.61 -4.17
N LEU A 506 -11.34 7.78 -3.56
CA LEU A 506 -10.91 8.10 -2.20
C LEU A 506 -12.13 8.01 -1.28
N GLY A 507 -12.19 6.96 -0.46
CA GLY A 507 -13.32 6.73 0.43
C GLY A 507 -13.02 7.13 1.86
N SER A 508 -13.89 7.92 2.48
CA SER A 508 -13.75 8.33 3.88
C SER A 508 -15.08 8.74 4.51
N ALA A 509 -15.18 8.61 5.83
CA ALA A 509 -16.24 9.24 6.62
C ALA A 509 -15.83 10.63 7.10
N THR A 510 -14.54 10.87 7.16
CA THR A 510 -13.90 12.11 7.63
C THR A 510 -12.73 12.40 6.70
N PRO A 511 -12.98 12.90 5.48
CA PRO A 511 -11.95 13.13 4.49
C PRO A 511 -10.76 13.94 5.04
N SER A 512 -9.59 13.79 4.44
CA SER A 512 -8.49 14.72 4.71
C SER A 512 -8.81 16.08 4.09
N LEU A 513 -8.33 17.15 4.68
CA LEU A 513 -8.60 18.51 4.20
C LEU A 513 -8.01 18.74 2.79
N GLU A 514 -6.94 18.06 2.45
CA GLU A 514 -6.37 18.07 1.10
C GLU A 514 -7.34 17.44 0.07
N SER A 515 -7.90 16.27 0.39
CA SER A 515 -8.89 15.63 -0.49
C SER A 515 -10.18 16.42 -0.56
N TRP A 516 -10.61 17.01 0.55
CA TRP A 516 -11.79 17.85 0.62
C TRP A 516 -11.66 19.09 -0.26
N LEU A 517 -10.55 19.83 -0.14
CA LEU A 517 -10.31 21.02 -0.95
C LEU A 517 -10.15 20.68 -2.44
N SER A 518 -9.54 19.53 -2.76
CA SER A 518 -9.29 19.12 -4.15
C SER A 518 -10.57 18.92 -4.98
N VAL A 519 -11.70 18.63 -4.33
CA VAL A 519 -13.01 18.51 -4.99
C VAL A 519 -13.84 19.79 -4.97
N GLY A 520 -13.25 20.93 -4.53
CA GLY A 520 -13.85 22.26 -4.66
C GLY A 520 -15.11 22.49 -3.81
N THR A 521 -15.19 21.88 -2.65
CA THR A 521 -16.31 22.05 -1.70
C THR A 521 -16.17 23.34 -0.89
N SER A 522 -16.09 24.50 -1.57
CA SER A 522 -16.36 25.76 -0.91
C SER A 522 -17.85 25.76 -0.57
N PRO A 523 -18.25 25.97 0.71
CA PRO A 523 -19.65 26.11 1.04
C PRO A 523 -20.25 27.28 0.27
N PRO A 524 -21.51 27.18 -0.20
CA PRO A 524 -22.19 28.34 -0.74
C PRO A 524 -22.21 29.42 0.33
N SER A 525 -21.65 30.59 0.02
CA SER A 525 -21.62 31.72 0.92
C SER A 525 -23.03 32.01 1.48
N PRO A 526 -23.20 32.22 2.79
CA PRO A 526 -24.51 32.49 3.40
C PRO A 526 -25.17 33.79 2.94
N LEU A 527 -24.54 34.57 2.07
CA LEU A 527 -24.93 35.93 1.67
C LEU A 527 -25.84 36.05 0.44
N SER A 528 -26.43 35.00 -0.07
CA SER A 528 -27.41 35.10 -1.18
C SER A 528 -28.83 34.61 -0.86
N ALA A 529 -29.19 34.50 0.40
CA ALA A 529 -30.59 34.35 0.81
C ALA A 529 -31.27 35.70 0.92
N SER A 530 -31.30 36.50 -0.15
CA SER A 530 -32.27 37.58 -0.31
C SER A 530 -33.58 36.94 -0.76
N ARG A 531 -34.58 37.13 0.10
CA ARG A 531 -36.00 36.85 -0.09
C ARG A 531 -36.49 37.19 -1.49
N GLU A 532 -37.01 36.19 -2.16
CA GLU A 532 -38.20 36.36 -2.99
C GLU A 532 -38.80 34.99 -3.40
N GLY A 533 -40.06 34.77 -3.04
CA GLY A 533 -41.00 33.92 -3.77
C GLY A 533 -40.92 32.41 -3.58
N GLY A 534 -41.82 31.88 -2.72
CA GLY A 534 -42.03 30.45 -2.46
C GLY A 534 -42.12 29.58 -3.70
N GLN A 535 -41.26 28.64 -3.72
CA GLN A 535 -41.42 27.28 -4.26
C GLN A 535 -40.35 26.41 -3.59
N GLU A 536 -40.81 25.47 -2.79
CA GLU A 536 -39.97 24.36 -2.31
C GLU A 536 -39.46 23.58 -3.54
N ARG A 537 -38.29 23.97 -4.00
CA ARG A 537 -37.54 23.11 -4.92
C ARG A 537 -36.89 22.02 -4.10
N ASN A 538 -37.25 20.78 -4.40
CA ASN A 538 -36.54 19.59 -3.96
C ASN A 538 -35.02 19.73 -4.18
N LEU A 539 -34.33 20.20 -3.15
CA LEU A 539 -32.88 20.46 -3.15
C LEU A 539 -32.03 19.18 -3.08
N ASN A 540 -32.66 18.01 -3.08
CA ASN A 540 -31.99 16.77 -2.70
C ASN A 540 -31.35 15.94 -3.82
N SER A 541 -31.49 16.29 -5.11
CA SER A 541 -30.89 15.47 -6.15
C SER A 541 -29.80 16.14 -6.99
N SER A 542 -29.69 17.46 -7.00
CA SER A 542 -28.70 18.16 -7.85
C SER A 542 -27.36 18.49 -7.17
N LEU A 543 -27.30 18.46 -5.83
CA LEU A 543 -26.07 18.70 -5.05
C LEU A 543 -25.21 17.42 -4.85
N LEU A 544 -25.75 16.26 -5.15
CA LEU A 544 -25.09 14.97 -4.89
C LEU A 544 -24.01 14.61 -5.92
N ASN A 545 -24.03 15.19 -7.12
CA ASN A 545 -23.11 14.86 -8.22
C ASN A 545 -22.63 16.14 -8.93
N GLN A 546 -21.81 16.95 -8.26
CA GLN A 546 -21.19 18.10 -8.93
C GLN A 546 -19.88 17.69 -9.62
N LYS A 547 -19.83 17.88 -10.93
CA LYS A 547 -18.59 17.83 -11.70
C LYS A 547 -17.83 19.13 -11.48
N LEU A 548 -16.84 19.10 -10.61
CA LEU A 548 -16.05 20.26 -10.24
C LEU A 548 -14.71 20.23 -11.00
N GLY A 549 -14.53 21.17 -11.91
CA GLY A 549 -13.23 21.39 -12.58
C GLY A 549 -12.60 20.17 -13.25
N GLY A 550 -13.16 19.71 -14.34
CA GLY A 550 -12.55 18.78 -15.29
C GLY A 550 -12.55 17.29 -14.94
N ARG A 551 -11.97 16.84 -13.79
CA ARG A 551 -11.77 15.41 -13.52
C ARG A 551 -11.99 15.00 -12.05
N ASN A 552 -12.48 15.90 -11.20
CA ASN A 552 -12.73 15.64 -9.78
C ASN A 552 -14.24 15.56 -9.51
N TYR A 553 -14.64 14.56 -8.73
CA TYR A 553 -16.03 14.28 -8.38
C TYR A 553 -16.21 14.17 -6.88
N TYR A 554 -17.26 14.77 -6.35
CA TYR A 554 -17.71 14.60 -4.97
C TYR A 554 -18.97 13.76 -4.94
N LEU A 555 -18.96 12.64 -4.22
CA LEU A 555 -20.08 11.73 -4.04
C LEU A 555 -20.37 11.58 -2.53
N SER A 556 -21.62 11.81 -2.14
CA SER A 556 -22.02 11.76 -0.73
C SER A 556 -22.91 10.56 -0.43
N LEU A 557 -22.61 9.87 0.70
CA LEU A 557 -23.46 8.85 1.30
C LEU A 557 -23.84 9.29 2.71
N PRO A 558 -24.84 10.16 2.87
CA PRO A 558 -25.12 10.86 4.12
C PRO A 558 -25.79 9.99 5.19
N GLU A 559 -26.33 8.83 4.82
CA GLU A 559 -27.11 7.97 5.71
C GLU A 559 -26.40 6.63 5.97
N ARG A 560 -26.62 6.10 7.17
CA ARG A 560 -26.29 4.70 7.48
C ARG A 560 -27.20 3.73 6.74
N ILE A 561 -26.75 2.50 6.55
CA ILE A 561 -27.58 1.41 6.01
C ILE A 561 -28.85 1.28 6.88
N ASN A 562 -30.00 1.07 6.22
CA ASN A 562 -31.34 1.01 6.84
C ASN A 562 -31.76 2.33 7.52
N SER A 563 -31.21 3.48 7.07
CA SER A 563 -31.51 4.82 7.60
C SER A 563 -31.38 4.93 9.14
N ARG A 564 -30.47 4.15 9.73
CA ARG A 564 -30.20 4.22 11.16
C ARG A 564 -29.55 5.56 11.53
N PRO A 565 -30.02 6.23 12.59
CA PRO A 565 -29.44 7.49 13.01
C PRO A 565 -27.99 7.32 13.51
N LEU A 566 -27.19 8.38 13.39
CA LEU A 566 -25.92 8.47 14.10
C LEU A 566 -26.18 8.52 15.61
N PRO A 567 -25.32 7.92 16.44
CA PRO A 567 -25.53 7.92 17.88
C PRO A 567 -25.39 9.33 18.46
N PRO A 568 -26.24 9.75 19.41
CA PRO A 568 -26.05 11.02 20.09
C PRO A 568 -24.73 11.01 20.85
N VAL A 569 -24.02 12.14 20.78
CA VAL A 569 -22.74 12.35 21.46
C VAL A 569 -22.96 13.28 22.64
N GLU A 570 -22.81 12.75 23.84
CA GLU A 570 -22.84 13.49 25.08
C GLU A 570 -21.44 13.99 25.44
N ILE A 571 -21.28 15.28 25.60
CA ILE A 571 -20.02 15.88 26.05
C ILE A 571 -20.08 16.10 27.55
N VAL A 572 -19.09 15.57 28.26
CA VAL A 572 -18.98 15.76 29.71
C VAL A 572 -17.76 16.58 30.04
N ASP A 573 -18.01 17.73 30.68
CA ASP A 573 -16.97 18.61 31.20
C ASP A 573 -16.40 18.05 32.52
N MET A 574 -15.15 17.59 32.45
CA MET A 574 -14.47 17.02 33.61
C MET A 574 -14.05 18.06 34.63
N ARG A 575 -14.09 19.36 34.30
CA ARG A 575 -13.92 20.47 35.28
C ARG A 575 -15.13 20.57 36.20
N GLU A 576 -16.33 20.50 35.62
CA GLU A 576 -17.59 20.49 36.38
C GLU A 576 -17.69 19.24 37.25
N GLU A 577 -17.32 18.07 36.72
CA GLU A 577 -17.25 16.81 37.47
C GLU A 577 -16.36 16.96 38.72
N LEU A 578 -15.20 17.60 38.57
CA LEU A 578 -14.26 17.83 39.66
C LEU A 578 -14.85 18.85 40.69
N GLN A 579 -15.49 19.91 40.24
CA GLN A 579 -16.16 20.90 41.11
C GLN A 579 -17.29 20.24 41.94
N HIS A 580 -18.02 19.31 41.36
CA HIS A 580 -19.06 18.54 42.03
C HIS A 580 -18.53 17.34 42.85
N GLY A 581 -17.22 17.29 43.08
CA GLY A 581 -16.57 16.32 43.95
C GLY A 581 -16.19 14.98 43.30
N ASN A 582 -16.43 14.78 41.99
CA ASN A 582 -15.99 13.58 41.32
C ASN A 582 -14.49 13.64 41.00
N ARG A 583 -13.68 12.86 41.72
CA ARG A 583 -12.24 12.72 41.52
C ARG A 583 -11.84 11.51 40.68
N SER A 584 -12.80 10.73 40.22
CA SER A 584 -12.59 9.58 39.35
C SER A 584 -12.09 10.02 37.96
N ILE A 585 -11.41 9.11 37.26
CA ILE A 585 -11.09 9.29 35.82
C ILE A 585 -12.35 9.11 34.96
N PHE A 586 -13.41 8.57 35.51
CA PHE A 586 -14.69 8.39 34.83
C PHE A 586 -15.72 9.39 35.35
N SER A 587 -16.41 10.05 34.43
CA SER A 587 -17.55 10.91 34.76
C SER A 587 -18.70 10.10 35.35
N ARG A 588 -19.57 10.74 36.10
CA ARG A 588 -20.80 10.08 36.65
C ARG A 588 -21.66 9.48 35.54
N SER A 589 -21.84 10.22 34.44
CA SER A 589 -22.59 9.74 33.27
C SER A 589 -21.96 8.46 32.67
N LEU A 590 -20.63 8.40 32.54
CA LEU A 590 -19.96 7.20 32.03
C LEU A 590 -20.02 6.03 33.02
N GLN A 591 -19.91 6.31 34.34
CA GLN A 591 -20.03 5.27 35.37
C GLN A 591 -21.44 4.63 35.35
N GLU A 592 -22.48 5.44 35.26
CA GLU A 592 -23.86 4.99 35.12
C GLU A 592 -24.09 4.18 33.85
N ALA A 593 -23.55 4.67 32.71
CA ALA A 593 -23.66 3.96 31.45
C ALA A 593 -22.95 2.59 31.46
N LEU A 594 -21.79 2.48 32.13
CA LEU A 594 -21.08 1.20 32.31
C LEU A 594 -21.86 0.22 33.20
N GLN A 595 -22.54 0.71 34.23
CA GLN A 595 -23.42 -0.12 35.08
C GLN A 595 -24.61 -0.61 34.29
N GLN A 596 -25.33 0.27 33.59
CA GLN A 596 -26.47 -0.08 32.72
C GLN A 596 -26.10 -1.07 31.62
N LEU A 597 -24.91 -0.96 31.04
CA LEU A 597 -24.40 -1.87 30.01
C LEU A 597 -24.35 -3.32 30.55
N LYS A 598 -23.91 -3.51 31.79
CA LYS A 598 -23.90 -4.84 32.44
C LYS A 598 -25.27 -5.36 32.74
N GLU A 599 -26.15 -4.50 33.28
CA GLU A 599 -27.52 -4.86 33.61
C GLU A 599 -28.33 -5.29 32.38
N ARG A 600 -28.10 -4.62 31.24
CA ARG A 600 -28.77 -4.92 29.96
C ARG A 600 -28.08 -5.99 29.14
N GLN A 601 -26.98 -6.56 29.62
CA GLN A 601 -26.14 -7.53 28.88
C GLN A 601 -25.69 -7.05 27.51
N GLN A 602 -25.42 -5.75 27.39
CA GLN A 602 -24.92 -5.10 26.17
C GLN A 602 -23.40 -5.04 26.16
N GLN A 603 -22.81 -4.63 25.02
CA GLN A 603 -21.38 -4.48 24.87
C GLN A 603 -20.99 -3.04 24.59
N GLY A 604 -19.79 -2.67 25.05
CA GLY A 604 -19.27 -1.31 24.86
C GLY A 604 -17.81 -1.26 24.41
N ILE A 605 -17.43 -0.08 23.95
CA ILE A 605 -16.05 0.28 23.63
C ILE A 605 -15.61 1.43 24.52
N LEU A 606 -14.42 1.30 25.12
CA LEU A 606 -13.79 2.40 25.83
C LEU A 606 -12.51 2.81 25.10
N PHE A 607 -12.55 3.99 24.53
CA PHE A 607 -11.45 4.56 23.80
C PHE A 607 -10.54 5.39 24.70
N ILE A 608 -9.24 5.20 24.57
CA ILE A 608 -8.21 5.90 25.30
C ILE A 608 -7.17 6.37 24.29
N HIS A 609 -6.83 7.66 24.30
CA HIS A 609 -5.75 8.13 23.46
C HIS A 609 -4.43 7.47 23.89
N ARG A 610 -3.68 6.95 22.91
CA ARG A 610 -2.45 6.18 23.12
C ARG A 610 -1.40 7.02 23.85
N ARG A 611 -0.55 6.35 24.62
CA ARG A 611 0.75 6.83 25.07
C ARG A 611 1.51 7.46 23.91
N GLY A 612 1.67 8.78 23.90
CA GLY A 612 2.67 9.49 23.12
C GLY A 612 3.64 10.14 24.09
N HIS A 613 4.89 10.29 23.69
CA HIS A 613 5.89 11.07 24.44
C HIS A 613 5.60 12.59 24.41
N SER A 614 4.56 13.03 23.74
CA SER A 614 4.11 14.43 23.80
C SER A 614 3.21 14.63 25.00
N THR A 615 3.80 15.01 26.07
CA THR A 615 3.12 15.47 27.27
C THR A 615 2.96 16.97 27.16
N PHE A 616 1.82 17.43 26.68
CA PHE A 616 1.46 18.83 26.84
C PHE A 616 1.00 19.11 28.29
N VAL A 617 1.09 20.36 28.69
CA VAL A 617 0.68 20.78 30.02
C VAL A 617 -0.65 21.55 29.91
N SER A 618 -1.65 21.07 30.66
CA SER A 618 -2.95 21.76 30.77
C SER A 618 -3.36 21.99 32.20
N CYS A 619 -4.13 23.04 32.43
CA CYS A 619 -4.73 23.34 33.73
C CYS A 619 -6.02 22.52 33.89
N ARG A 620 -6.11 21.73 34.94
CA ARG A 620 -7.32 20.95 35.23
C ARG A 620 -8.47 21.75 35.79
N SER A 621 -8.19 23.01 36.22
CA SER A 621 -9.21 23.90 36.77
C SER A 621 -9.92 24.72 35.72
N CYS A 622 -9.21 25.25 34.71
CA CYS A 622 -9.78 26.12 33.67
C CYS A 622 -9.61 25.57 32.24
N GLY A 623 -8.85 24.46 32.02
CA GLY A 623 -8.62 23.92 30.70
C GLY A 623 -7.47 24.59 29.93
N TYR A 624 -6.88 25.69 30.44
CA TYR A 624 -5.80 26.40 29.75
C TYR A 624 -4.65 25.52 29.35
N VAL A 625 -4.21 25.62 28.10
CA VAL A 625 -3.07 24.89 27.52
C VAL A 625 -1.93 25.86 27.25
N LEU A 626 -0.70 25.43 27.52
CA LEU A 626 0.50 26.21 27.24
C LEU A 626 0.92 26.04 25.79
N GLU A 627 0.80 27.10 25.00
CA GLU A 627 1.07 27.11 23.55
C GLU A 627 2.33 27.89 23.20
N CYS A 628 2.87 27.63 22.02
CA CYS A 628 3.99 28.38 21.46
C CYS A 628 3.51 29.73 20.91
N PRO A 629 4.11 30.86 21.29
CA PRO A 629 3.67 32.17 20.82
C PRO A 629 3.96 32.42 19.32
N TYR A 630 4.70 31.54 18.65
CA TYR A 630 5.13 31.72 17.26
C TYR A 630 4.57 30.67 16.29
N CYS A 631 4.11 29.51 16.77
CA CYS A 631 3.77 28.40 15.92
C CYS A 631 2.35 27.87 16.08
N ASP A 632 1.58 28.43 16.99
CA ASP A 632 0.18 28.06 17.28
C ASP A 632 0.02 26.54 17.53
N VAL A 633 0.97 25.96 18.25
CA VAL A 633 0.96 24.55 18.69
C VAL A 633 1.28 24.46 20.16
N SER A 634 0.74 23.46 20.85
CA SER A 634 1.02 23.25 22.27
C SER A 634 2.51 22.96 22.52
N LEU A 635 3.03 23.46 23.65
CA LEU A 635 4.41 23.21 24.08
C LEU A 635 4.53 21.81 24.67
N ALA A 636 5.53 21.08 24.23
CA ALA A 636 5.86 19.77 24.77
C ALA A 636 6.67 19.86 26.06
N TYR A 637 6.27 19.08 27.06
CA TYR A 637 6.96 18.98 28.34
C TYR A 637 8.16 18.05 28.26
N HIS A 638 9.32 18.53 28.70
CA HIS A 638 10.56 17.78 28.76
C HIS A 638 11.08 17.72 30.20
N HIS A 639 11.30 16.50 30.67
CA HIS A 639 11.97 16.24 31.93
C HIS A 639 13.14 15.28 31.64
N THR A 640 14.36 15.76 31.79
CA THR A 640 15.55 15.04 31.35
C THR A 640 16.15 14.15 32.43
N GLU A 641 16.11 14.56 33.69
CA GLU A 641 16.65 13.81 34.84
C GLU A 641 15.98 14.28 36.12
N GLU A 642 15.99 13.42 37.16
CA GLU A 642 15.50 13.78 38.49
C GLU A 642 16.32 14.94 39.07
N GLY A 643 15.68 16.14 39.29
CA GLY A 643 16.32 17.36 39.72
C GLY A 643 16.66 18.39 38.63
N ALA A 644 16.49 18.05 37.34
CA ALA A 644 16.64 18.99 36.26
C ALA A 644 15.40 19.94 36.18
N PRO A 645 15.59 21.18 35.73
CA PRO A 645 14.46 22.12 35.59
C PRO A 645 13.46 21.60 34.57
N GLU A 646 12.19 21.63 34.94
CA GLU A 646 11.09 21.28 34.07
C GLU A 646 10.98 22.29 32.91
N LEU A 647 11.13 21.81 31.67
CA LEU A 647 11.20 22.66 30.50
C LEU A 647 10.04 22.37 29.54
N LEU A 648 9.44 23.41 29.03
CA LEU A 648 8.47 23.37 27.93
C LEU A 648 9.15 23.81 26.65
N ARG A 649 8.96 23.10 25.54
CA ARG A 649 9.61 23.37 24.26
C ARG A 649 8.68 23.21 23.07
N CYS A 650 8.82 24.12 22.12
CA CYS A 650 8.24 23.96 20.78
C CYS A 650 9.18 23.15 19.88
N HIS A 651 8.68 22.07 19.27
CA HIS A 651 9.47 21.26 18.33
C HIS A 651 9.56 21.86 16.93
N TYR A 652 8.84 22.93 16.63
CA TYR A 652 8.92 23.63 15.35
C TYR A 652 10.01 24.70 15.36
N CYS A 653 9.90 25.69 16.22
CA CYS A 653 10.81 26.85 16.26
C CYS A 653 11.86 26.77 17.37
N ASN A 654 11.86 25.72 18.20
CA ASN A 654 12.75 25.57 19.37
C ASN A 654 12.52 26.59 20.50
N TYR A 655 11.37 27.33 20.50
CA TYR A 655 11.01 28.18 21.62
C TYR A 655 10.96 27.36 22.90
N THR A 656 11.58 27.89 23.98
CA THR A 656 11.64 27.22 25.29
C THR A 656 11.22 28.15 26.41
N ARG A 657 10.49 27.62 27.40
CA ARG A 657 10.20 28.27 28.67
C ARG A 657 10.19 27.29 29.83
N SER A 658 10.44 27.78 31.04
CA SER A 658 10.29 26.96 32.25
C SER A 658 8.81 26.64 32.51
N HIS A 659 8.56 25.45 33.09
CA HIS A 659 7.21 25.10 33.52
C HIS A 659 6.73 26.03 34.64
N PRO A 660 5.62 26.76 34.48
CA PRO A 660 5.09 27.65 35.51
C PRO A 660 4.49 26.80 36.65
N LYS A 661 4.67 27.26 37.90
CA LYS A 661 4.11 26.58 39.08
C LYS A 661 2.59 26.77 39.19
N PHE A 662 2.07 27.84 38.63
CA PHE A 662 0.65 28.23 38.67
C PHE A 662 0.15 28.47 37.25
N CYS A 663 -1.10 28.19 37.00
CA CYS A 663 -1.74 28.50 35.73
C CYS A 663 -1.67 30.00 35.42
N PRO A 664 -1.16 30.41 34.24
CA PRO A 664 -1.12 31.83 33.87
C PRO A 664 -2.51 32.49 33.76
N ASP A 665 -3.54 31.71 33.50
CA ASP A 665 -4.90 32.17 33.30
C ASP A 665 -5.69 32.24 34.63
N CYS A 666 -5.82 31.15 35.38
CA CYS A 666 -6.66 31.09 36.59
C CYS A 666 -5.87 31.00 37.90
N SER A 667 -4.53 31.08 37.87
CA SER A 667 -3.65 31.00 39.06
C SER A 667 -3.77 29.68 39.85
N SER A 668 -4.38 28.63 39.29
CA SER A 668 -4.51 27.34 39.93
C SER A 668 -3.16 26.57 39.96
N PRO A 669 -2.85 25.85 41.06
CA PRO A 669 -1.66 24.98 41.10
C PRO A 669 -1.80 23.67 40.36
N TYR A 670 -2.95 23.42 39.72
CA TYR A 670 -3.27 22.16 39.07
C TYR A 670 -2.89 22.13 37.58
N LEU A 671 -1.74 22.70 37.25
CA LEU A 671 -1.07 22.49 35.98
C LEU A 671 -0.42 21.10 35.97
N LYS A 672 -0.92 20.21 35.13
CA LYS A 672 -0.42 18.83 35.07
C LYS A 672 -0.25 18.40 33.62
N PHE A 673 0.74 17.58 33.38
CA PHE A 673 0.89 16.85 32.13
C PHE A 673 -0.12 15.71 32.05
N PHE A 674 -0.62 15.49 30.83
CA PHE A 674 -1.68 14.54 30.56
C PHE A 674 -1.09 13.16 30.18
N GLY A 675 -1.50 12.08 30.86
CA GLY A 675 -1.05 10.72 30.53
C GLY A 675 -1.78 9.65 31.33
N SER A 676 -2.87 9.10 30.77
CA SER A 676 -3.52 7.89 31.28
C SER A 676 -3.33 6.76 30.27
N GLY A 677 -2.41 5.83 30.51
CA GLY A 677 -2.22 4.66 29.64
C GLY A 677 -3.35 3.65 29.78
N THR A 678 -3.61 2.84 28.72
CA THR A 678 -4.61 1.76 28.71
C THR A 678 -4.55 0.86 29.96
N GLN A 679 -3.35 0.56 30.42
CA GLN A 679 -3.15 -0.28 31.60
C GLN A 679 -3.72 0.34 32.88
N LYS A 680 -3.51 1.63 33.10
CA LYS A 680 -4.03 2.35 34.28
C LYS A 680 -5.56 2.42 34.25
N VAL A 681 -6.13 2.71 33.07
CA VAL A 681 -7.59 2.78 32.90
C VAL A 681 -8.21 1.39 33.10
N THR A 682 -7.59 0.34 32.56
CA THR A 682 -8.07 -1.05 32.77
C THR A 682 -8.00 -1.46 34.23
N GLN A 683 -6.95 -1.08 34.97
CA GLN A 683 -6.86 -1.34 36.42
C GLN A 683 -7.95 -0.62 37.21
N GLU A 684 -8.23 0.64 36.86
CA GLU A 684 -9.27 1.41 37.52
C GLU A 684 -10.68 0.87 37.21
N LEU A 685 -10.92 0.42 35.96
CA LEU A 685 -12.16 -0.29 35.59
C LEU A 685 -12.34 -1.56 36.41
N ALA A 686 -11.31 -2.40 36.49
CA ALA A 686 -11.37 -3.66 37.25
C ALA A 686 -11.61 -3.41 38.76
N ARG A 687 -11.15 -2.28 39.30
CA ARG A 687 -11.36 -1.87 40.70
C ARG A 687 -12.78 -1.37 40.93
N GLN A 688 -13.34 -0.53 40.04
CA GLN A 688 -14.66 0.11 40.22
C GLN A 688 -15.80 -0.79 39.72
N PHE A 689 -15.54 -1.61 38.68
CA PHE A 689 -16.55 -2.46 38.03
C PHE A 689 -16.04 -3.90 37.88
N PRO A 690 -15.82 -4.64 39.01
CA PRO A 690 -15.24 -5.99 38.96
C PRO A 690 -16.14 -7.00 38.25
N GLN A 691 -17.41 -6.67 38.04
CA GLN A 691 -18.39 -7.49 37.33
C GLN A 691 -18.27 -7.42 35.80
N LEU A 692 -17.56 -6.43 35.23
CA LEU A 692 -17.35 -6.29 33.81
C LEU A 692 -16.19 -7.16 33.31
N ARG A 693 -16.45 -7.93 32.28
CA ARG A 693 -15.42 -8.72 31.57
C ARG A 693 -14.76 -7.82 30.53
N LEU A 694 -13.46 -7.63 30.65
CA LEU A 694 -12.68 -6.67 29.86
C LEU A 694 -11.78 -7.40 28.87
N ILE A 695 -11.75 -6.95 27.64
CA ILE A 695 -10.70 -7.26 26.66
C ILE A 695 -9.88 -5.99 26.42
N ARG A 696 -8.55 -6.10 26.60
CA ARG A 696 -7.64 -5.04 26.22
C ARG A 696 -7.20 -5.21 24.77
N PHE A 697 -7.36 -4.15 23.97
CA PHE A 697 -7.11 -4.16 22.54
C PHE A 697 -6.18 -3.02 22.15
N ASP A 698 -4.88 -3.26 22.24
CA ASP A 698 -3.82 -2.32 21.91
C ASP A 698 -2.65 -3.01 21.22
N SER A 699 -1.64 -2.23 20.79
CA SER A 699 -0.48 -2.75 20.07
C SER A 699 0.33 -3.80 20.85
N ASP A 700 0.25 -3.82 22.19
CA ASP A 700 0.98 -4.80 23.01
C ASP A 700 0.27 -6.16 23.00
N THR A 701 -1.08 -6.15 23.04
CA THR A 701 -1.90 -7.37 23.07
C THR A 701 -2.06 -7.98 21.67
N THR A 702 -1.84 -7.24 20.61
CA THR A 702 -2.06 -7.66 19.21
C THR A 702 -0.78 -7.97 18.44
N ARG A 703 0.41 -8.02 19.10
CA ARG A 703 1.71 -8.26 18.44
C ARG A 703 1.83 -9.61 17.75
N ASN A 704 1.21 -10.65 18.29
CA ASN A 704 1.32 -12.00 17.75
C ASN A 704 0.43 -12.16 16.50
N LYS A 705 0.92 -12.90 15.49
CA LYS A 705 0.16 -13.21 14.27
C LYS A 705 -1.16 -13.89 14.66
N GLY A 706 -2.29 -13.31 14.24
CA GLY A 706 -3.62 -13.82 14.53
C GLY A 706 -4.26 -13.32 15.84
N ALA A 707 -3.51 -12.75 16.80
CA ALA A 707 -4.08 -12.28 18.08
C ALA A 707 -5.18 -11.23 17.88
N HIS A 708 -5.01 -10.33 16.91
CA HIS A 708 -6.03 -9.35 16.54
C HIS A 708 -7.38 -10.01 16.20
N ARG A 709 -7.37 -11.03 15.34
CA ARG A 709 -8.58 -11.78 14.94
C ARG A 709 -9.20 -12.52 16.13
N THR A 710 -8.38 -13.18 16.93
CA THR A 710 -8.83 -13.94 18.11
C THR A 710 -9.56 -13.03 19.11
N LEU A 711 -8.96 -11.89 19.49
CA LEU A 711 -9.56 -10.97 20.45
C LEU A 711 -10.88 -10.37 19.95
N LEU A 712 -10.97 -10.03 18.67
CA LEU A 712 -12.22 -9.54 18.09
C LEU A 712 -13.30 -10.62 18.00
N THR A 713 -12.93 -11.87 17.70
CA THR A 713 -13.86 -12.99 17.67
C THR A 713 -14.39 -13.28 19.08
N GLN A 714 -13.54 -13.28 20.10
CA GLN A 714 -13.96 -13.42 21.50
C GLN A 714 -14.95 -12.33 21.91
N PHE A 715 -14.66 -11.06 21.54
CA PHE A 715 -15.58 -9.97 21.80
C PHE A 715 -16.90 -10.13 21.05
N ALA A 716 -16.85 -10.45 19.77
CA ALA A 716 -18.05 -10.69 18.96
C ALA A 716 -18.92 -11.84 19.45
N ASN A 717 -18.30 -12.87 20.04
CA ASN A 717 -19.00 -14.00 20.67
C ASN A 717 -19.62 -13.68 22.06
N GLY A 718 -19.44 -12.45 22.57
CA GLY A 718 -19.95 -12.06 23.89
C GLY A 718 -19.12 -12.55 25.08
N GLU A 719 -17.85 -12.97 24.84
CA GLU A 719 -16.95 -13.41 25.91
C GLU A 719 -16.49 -12.25 26.81
N ALA A 720 -16.61 -11.00 26.32
CA ALA A 720 -16.36 -9.78 27.09
C ALA A 720 -17.47 -8.75 26.91
N ASP A 721 -17.67 -7.93 27.95
CA ASP A 721 -18.68 -6.87 27.99
C ASP A 721 -18.10 -5.55 27.46
N LEU A 722 -16.77 -5.31 27.65
CA LEU A 722 -16.12 -4.06 27.29
C LEU A 722 -14.80 -4.30 26.56
N LEU A 723 -14.63 -3.64 25.41
CA LEU A 723 -13.39 -3.61 24.64
C LEU A 723 -12.66 -2.29 24.94
N VAL A 724 -11.51 -2.37 25.60
CA VAL A 724 -10.71 -1.20 26.03
C VAL A 724 -9.48 -1.07 25.17
N GLY A 725 -9.32 0.06 24.46
CA GLY A 725 -8.17 0.19 23.57
C GLY A 725 -7.92 1.60 23.03
N THR A 726 -7.04 1.66 22.03
CA THR A 726 -6.54 2.90 21.45
C THR A 726 -7.01 3.05 20.00
N GLN A 727 -6.26 3.77 19.17
CA GLN A 727 -6.56 4.04 17.75
C GLN A 727 -6.93 2.78 16.93
N MET A 728 -6.56 1.58 17.36
CA MET A 728 -6.99 0.36 16.69
C MET A 728 -8.51 0.13 16.75
N LEU A 729 -9.22 0.76 17.70
CA LEU A 729 -10.68 0.71 17.82
C LEU A 729 -11.40 1.63 16.82
N THR A 730 -10.69 2.60 16.26
CA THR A 730 -11.29 3.56 15.32
C THR A 730 -11.49 2.96 13.93
N LYS A 731 -10.77 1.88 13.60
CA LYS A 731 -10.62 1.41 12.22
C LYS A 731 -11.41 0.12 11.95
N GLY A 732 -12.17 0.12 10.86
CA GLY A 732 -12.71 -1.05 10.15
C GLY A 732 -13.53 -2.08 10.95
N LEU A 733 -13.76 -1.90 12.25
CA LEU A 733 -14.48 -2.84 13.07
C LEU A 733 -15.99 -2.75 12.79
N ASP A 734 -16.57 -3.87 12.42
CA ASP A 734 -18.04 -4.02 12.33
C ASP A 734 -18.51 -4.85 13.52
N LEU A 735 -19.02 -4.16 14.54
CA LEU A 735 -19.45 -4.73 15.82
C LEU A 735 -20.88 -4.25 16.10
N PRO A 736 -21.90 -4.89 15.53
CA PRO A 736 -23.30 -4.46 15.63
C PRO A 736 -23.84 -4.49 17.07
N GLN A 737 -23.27 -5.29 17.94
CA GLN A 737 -23.67 -5.43 19.34
C GLN A 737 -23.20 -4.28 20.25
N VAL A 738 -22.38 -3.35 19.75
CA VAL A 738 -21.86 -2.23 20.55
C VAL A 738 -22.91 -1.13 20.66
N THR A 739 -23.38 -0.89 21.89
CA THR A 739 -24.36 0.16 22.22
C THR A 739 -23.74 1.35 22.94
N LEU A 740 -22.61 1.18 23.63
CA LEU A 740 -21.91 2.25 24.35
C LEU A 740 -20.52 2.48 23.79
N VAL A 741 -20.18 3.75 23.56
CA VAL A 741 -18.81 4.20 23.31
C VAL A 741 -18.46 5.26 24.34
N GLY A 742 -17.40 5.03 25.11
CA GLY A 742 -16.82 6.00 26.03
C GLY A 742 -15.44 6.49 25.55
N VAL A 743 -15.22 7.80 25.54
CA VAL A 743 -13.91 8.43 25.33
C VAL A 743 -13.44 8.97 26.64
N VAL A 744 -12.34 8.44 27.20
CA VAL A 744 -11.90 8.77 28.56
C VAL A 744 -11.25 10.15 28.64
N ALA A 745 -10.57 10.59 27.61
CA ALA A 745 -9.84 11.84 27.58
C ALA A 745 -9.62 12.33 26.15
N ALA A 746 -10.49 13.19 25.67
CA ALA A 746 -10.39 13.78 24.33
C ALA A 746 -9.23 14.78 24.21
N ASP A 747 -8.88 15.46 25.30
CA ASP A 747 -7.83 16.50 25.35
C ASP A 747 -6.47 16.03 24.83
N GLY A 748 -6.16 14.76 25.01
CA GLY A 748 -4.93 14.16 24.49
C GLY A 748 -4.85 14.13 22.96
N LEU A 749 -5.99 14.21 22.27
CA LEU A 749 -6.06 14.33 20.81
C LEU A 749 -6.02 15.80 20.39
N LEU A 750 -6.76 16.66 21.09
CA LEU A 750 -6.92 18.07 20.76
C LEU A 750 -5.60 18.85 20.86
N ASN A 751 -4.80 18.53 21.88
CA ASN A 751 -3.62 19.30 22.25
C ASN A 751 -2.30 18.60 21.86
N LEU A 752 -2.28 17.88 20.77
CA LEU A 752 -1.03 17.40 20.17
C LEU A 752 -0.18 18.59 19.69
N SER A 753 1.13 18.52 19.87
CA SER A 753 2.06 19.57 19.37
C SER A 753 2.24 19.46 17.85
N ASP A 754 1.15 19.42 17.09
CA ASP A 754 1.12 19.23 15.64
C ASP A 754 -0.02 20.08 15.04
N TYR A 755 0.24 20.75 13.92
CA TYR A 755 -0.76 21.59 13.25
C TYR A 755 -2.01 20.83 12.79
N ARG A 756 -1.91 19.49 12.66
CA ARG A 756 -3.04 18.60 12.33
C ARG A 756 -3.79 18.07 13.55
N ALA A 757 -3.52 18.60 14.75
CA ALA A 757 -4.13 18.10 15.99
C ALA A 757 -5.66 18.09 15.93
N SER A 758 -6.25 19.22 15.52
CA SER A 758 -7.72 19.38 15.38
C SER A 758 -8.30 18.41 14.37
N GLU A 759 -7.68 18.28 13.18
CA GLU A 759 -8.12 17.37 12.14
C GLU A 759 -8.10 15.91 12.62
N ARG A 760 -7.00 15.49 13.24
CA ARG A 760 -6.87 14.12 13.77
C ARG A 760 -7.83 13.85 14.94
N ALA A 761 -8.06 14.85 15.77
CA ALA A 761 -9.02 14.74 16.88
C ALA A 761 -10.44 14.54 16.34
N PHE A 762 -10.87 15.39 15.41
CA PHE A 762 -12.18 15.24 14.76
C PHE A 762 -12.34 13.89 14.10
N GLN A 763 -11.40 13.47 13.28
CA GLN A 763 -11.40 12.17 12.58
C GLN A 763 -11.50 11.00 13.56
N THR A 764 -10.66 11.01 14.60
CA THR A 764 -10.62 9.93 15.59
C THR A 764 -11.91 9.84 16.40
N LEU A 765 -12.39 10.98 16.91
CA LEU A 765 -13.59 11.03 17.74
C LEU A 765 -14.86 10.66 16.97
N THR A 766 -15.01 11.17 15.74
CA THR A 766 -16.13 10.82 14.86
C THR A 766 -16.13 9.35 14.47
N GLN A 767 -14.96 8.78 14.18
CA GLN A 767 -14.84 7.36 13.84
C GLN A 767 -15.17 6.44 15.01
N VAL A 768 -14.69 6.77 16.20
CA VAL A 768 -14.99 6.02 17.43
C VAL A 768 -16.48 6.14 17.78
N ALA A 769 -17.05 7.35 17.73
CA ALA A 769 -18.47 7.59 17.93
C ALA A 769 -19.31 6.73 16.97
N GLY A 770 -18.90 6.67 15.72
CA GLY A 770 -19.56 5.88 14.68
C GLY A 770 -19.55 4.35 14.91
N ARG A 771 -18.92 3.84 15.97
CA ARG A 771 -18.97 2.40 16.33
C ARG A 771 -20.23 2.03 17.10
N ALA A 772 -20.86 2.95 17.83
CA ALA A 772 -22.08 2.70 18.57
C ALA A 772 -23.32 2.65 17.67
N GLY A 773 -24.30 1.81 18.03
CA GLY A 773 -25.61 1.76 17.40
C GLY A 773 -25.61 1.31 15.94
N ARG A 774 -24.78 0.33 15.60
CA ARG A 774 -24.81 -0.31 14.28
C ARG A 774 -25.80 -1.47 14.21
N GLY A 775 -26.16 -2.01 15.35
CA GLY A 775 -27.20 -3.04 15.51
C GLY A 775 -28.60 -2.46 15.61
N ASP A 776 -29.53 -3.21 16.18
CA ASP A 776 -30.91 -2.80 16.34
C ASP A 776 -31.12 -1.88 17.55
N ASP A 777 -30.23 -1.99 18.54
CA ASP A 777 -30.24 -1.14 19.73
C ASP A 777 -29.64 0.25 19.45
N PRO A 778 -30.23 1.33 20.00
CA PRO A 778 -29.68 2.68 19.85
C PRO A 778 -28.30 2.80 20.52
N GLY A 779 -27.40 3.50 19.87
CA GLY A 779 -26.07 3.77 20.40
C GLY A 779 -26.05 5.00 21.30
N ARG A 780 -25.16 5.02 22.31
CA ARG A 780 -24.83 6.19 23.13
C ARG A 780 -23.33 6.42 23.12
N VAL A 781 -22.91 7.67 22.99
CA VAL A 781 -21.50 8.07 22.99
C VAL A 781 -21.28 9.08 24.10
N ILE A 782 -20.27 8.87 24.93
CA ILE A 782 -19.92 9.78 26.02
C ILE A 782 -18.45 10.19 25.81
N VAL A 783 -18.22 11.49 25.63
CA VAL A 783 -16.89 12.07 25.43
C VAL A 783 -16.51 12.93 26.63
N GLN A 784 -15.50 12.52 27.37
CA GLN A 784 -14.98 13.25 28.52
C GLN A 784 -13.86 14.19 28.07
N THR A 785 -13.94 15.46 28.45
CA THR A 785 -12.92 16.47 28.10
C THR A 785 -12.83 17.55 29.19
N TYR A 786 -11.69 18.25 29.26
CA TYR A 786 -11.50 19.46 30.09
C TYR A 786 -11.66 20.75 29.26
N THR A 787 -11.90 20.63 27.97
CA THR A 787 -12.08 21.74 27.01
C THR A 787 -13.34 21.53 26.20
N SER A 788 -14.49 21.53 26.89
CA SER A 788 -15.82 21.27 26.33
C SER A 788 -16.24 22.27 25.25
N GLU A 789 -15.71 23.50 25.31
CA GLU A 789 -15.99 24.59 24.36
C GLU A 789 -15.14 24.54 23.09
N HIS A 790 -14.23 23.59 22.96
CA HIS A 790 -13.36 23.50 21.78
C HIS A 790 -14.17 23.22 20.51
N ALA A 791 -13.91 23.96 19.42
CA ALA A 791 -14.67 23.87 18.16
C ALA A 791 -14.77 22.45 17.60
N VAL A 792 -13.71 21.65 17.74
CA VAL A 792 -13.70 20.23 17.36
C VAL A 792 -14.72 19.43 18.16
N ILE A 793 -14.85 19.67 19.47
CA ILE A 793 -15.78 18.94 20.35
C ILE A 793 -17.22 19.25 19.95
N GLU A 794 -17.52 20.51 19.64
CA GLU A 794 -18.85 20.92 19.17
C GLU A 794 -19.20 20.29 17.82
N ALA A 795 -18.24 20.30 16.88
CA ALA A 795 -18.41 19.67 15.59
C ALA A 795 -18.60 18.14 15.69
N VAL A 796 -17.91 17.47 16.63
CA VAL A 796 -18.11 16.04 16.91
C VAL A 796 -19.48 15.77 17.52
N ARG A 797 -19.96 16.66 18.44
CA ARG A 797 -21.29 16.56 19.06
C ARG A 797 -22.40 16.58 18.02
N SER A 798 -22.27 17.48 17.04
CA SER A 798 -23.24 17.64 15.95
C SER A 798 -23.00 16.73 14.74
N HIS A 799 -21.92 15.95 14.71
CA HIS A 799 -21.47 15.18 13.55
C HIS A 799 -21.26 16.05 12.29
N ASP A 800 -20.88 17.31 12.46
CA ASP A 800 -20.77 18.29 11.39
C ASP A 800 -19.33 18.42 10.88
N TYR A 801 -19.01 17.62 9.84
CA TYR A 801 -17.72 17.70 9.17
C TYR A 801 -17.56 19.02 8.41
N GLN A 802 -18.63 19.57 7.85
CA GLN A 802 -18.57 20.75 7.00
C GLN A 802 -18.15 21.99 7.80
N SER A 803 -18.81 22.27 8.93
CA SER A 803 -18.44 23.37 9.81
C SER A 803 -17.03 23.21 10.36
N PHE A 804 -16.65 21.98 10.76
CA PHE A 804 -15.28 21.69 11.19
C PHE A 804 -14.26 22.03 10.10
N SER A 805 -14.48 21.49 8.87
CA SER A 805 -13.52 21.64 7.77
C SER A 805 -13.35 23.09 7.34
N GLN A 806 -14.43 23.88 7.37
CA GLN A 806 -14.38 25.30 7.04
C GLN A 806 -13.52 26.08 8.06
N ALA A 807 -13.78 25.90 9.34
CA ALA A 807 -13.03 26.62 10.39
C ALA A 807 -11.54 26.25 10.37
N GLU A 808 -11.23 24.96 10.22
CA GLU A 808 -9.85 24.49 10.18
C GLU A 808 -9.12 24.96 8.91
N LEU A 809 -9.79 25.00 7.74
CA LEU A 809 -9.22 25.52 6.49
C LEU A 809 -8.93 27.02 6.59
N GLU A 810 -9.81 27.82 7.18
CA GLU A 810 -9.58 29.26 7.41
C GLU A 810 -8.32 29.50 8.28
N GLN A 811 -8.16 28.72 9.35
CA GLN A 811 -6.97 28.79 10.21
C GLN A 811 -5.69 28.38 9.44
N ARG A 812 -5.73 27.29 8.67
CA ARG A 812 -4.59 26.84 7.88
C ARG A 812 -4.21 27.82 6.78
N GLN A 813 -5.18 28.47 6.17
CA GLN A 813 -4.94 29.53 5.19
C GLN A 813 -4.23 30.72 5.83
N ALA A 814 -4.69 31.18 6.99
CA ALA A 814 -4.07 32.30 7.71
C ALA A 814 -2.60 32.01 8.11
N LEU A 815 -2.29 30.73 8.37
CA LEU A 815 -0.97 30.29 8.83
C LEU A 815 -0.12 29.65 7.72
N ASN A 816 -0.57 29.62 6.48
CA ASN A 816 0.09 28.95 5.35
C ASN A 816 0.47 27.48 5.64
N TYR A 817 -0.40 26.73 6.32
CA TYR A 817 -0.25 25.28 6.47
C TYR A 817 -0.96 24.49 5.35
N PRO A 818 -0.56 23.24 5.08
CA PRO A 818 -1.28 22.39 4.10
C PRO A 818 -2.79 22.30 4.40
N PRO A 819 -3.66 22.46 3.40
CA PRO A 819 -3.40 22.43 1.94
C PRO A 819 -3.04 23.78 1.31
N TYR A 820 -2.98 24.89 2.04
CA TYR A 820 -2.66 26.22 1.52
C TYR A 820 -1.16 26.53 1.49
N GLY A 821 -0.35 25.80 2.20
CA GLY A 821 1.11 25.83 2.18
C GLY A 821 1.67 24.44 1.88
N ARG A 822 2.98 24.37 1.72
CA ARG A 822 3.72 23.12 1.60
C ARG A 822 4.83 23.03 2.62
N LEU A 823 5.14 21.82 3.03
CA LEU A 823 6.12 21.55 4.06
C LEU A 823 7.17 20.56 3.58
N ILE A 824 8.43 20.83 3.92
CA ILE A 824 9.53 19.86 3.81
C ILE A 824 10.21 19.78 5.17
N LEU A 825 10.31 18.58 5.71
CA LEU A 825 10.97 18.32 6.99
C LEU A 825 12.32 17.66 6.76
N LEU A 826 13.37 18.37 7.17
CA LEU A 826 14.73 17.83 7.19
C LEU A 826 14.97 17.18 8.56
N ARG A 827 15.26 15.88 8.57
CA ARG A 827 15.60 15.13 9.78
C ARG A 827 17.08 14.76 9.77
N LEU A 828 17.83 15.26 10.73
CA LEU A 828 19.24 14.98 10.91
C LEU A 828 19.43 14.01 12.07
N SER A 829 20.39 13.10 11.95
CA SER A 829 20.72 12.19 13.05
C SER A 829 22.19 11.84 13.09
N SER A 830 22.80 11.82 14.30
CA SER A 830 24.17 11.42 14.54
C SER A 830 24.33 10.73 15.89
N LEU A 831 25.43 9.99 16.06
CA LEU A 831 25.84 9.46 17.37
C LEU A 831 26.41 10.59 18.26
N ASP A 832 26.91 11.67 17.64
CA ASP A 832 27.46 12.84 18.33
C ASP A 832 26.40 13.95 18.42
N PRO A 833 25.98 14.34 19.67
CA PRO A 833 24.96 15.37 19.86
C PRO A 833 25.39 16.76 19.42
N ILE A 834 26.69 17.11 19.54
CA ILE A 834 27.22 18.42 19.18
C ILE A 834 27.28 18.53 17.66
N GLN A 835 27.75 17.47 17.01
CA GLN A 835 27.91 17.47 15.57
C GLN A 835 26.57 17.59 14.84
N VAL A 836 25.53 16.85 15.29
CA VAL A 836 24.20 16.95 14.67
C VAL A 836 23.58 18.33 14.84
N GLN A 837 23.76 18.94 16.03
CA GLN A 837 23.28 20.30 16.30
C GLN A 837 23.96 21.34 15.43
N ASN A 838 25.31 21.30 15.36
CA ASN A 838 26.09 22.23 14.53
C ASN A 838 25.76 22.08 13.03
N THR A 839 25.63 20.85 12.55
CA THR A 839 25.23 20.60 11.16
C THR A 839 23.83 21.13 10.88
N ALA A 840 22.86 20.94 11.80
CA ALA A 840 21.54 21.49 11.66
C ALA A 840 21.54 23.03 11.60
N GLN A 841 22.40 23.69 12.41
CA GLN A 841 22.54 25.14 12.39
C GLN A 841 23.14 25.64 11.08
N VAL A 842 24.17 24.98 10.55
CA VAL A 842 24.80 25.31 9.26
C VAL A 842 23.79 25.22 8.12
N ILE A 843 23.02 24.14 8.09
CA ILE A 843 22.00 23.94 7.03
C ILE A 843 20.87 24.99 7.17
N ALA A 844 20.38 25.24 8.38
CA ALA A 844 19.33 26.26 8.58
C ALA A 844 19.80 27.65 8.12
N THR A 845 21.03 28.05 8.44
CA THR A 845 21.62 29.32 8.01
C THR A 845 21.71 29.39 6.49
N ALA A 846 22.21 28.35 5.82
CA ALA A 846 22.30 28.31 4.38
C ALA A 846 20.92 28.37 3.68
N LEU A 847 19.91 27.76 4.26
CA LEU A 847 18.54 27.80 3.73
C LEU A 847 17.85 29.15 3.94
N SER A 848 18.20 29.86 5.02
CA SER A 848 17.63 31.19 5.35
C SER A 848 18.12 32.31 4.43
N GLU A 849 19.09 32.04 3.54
CA GLU A 849 19.47 32.98 2.48
C GLU A 849 18.38 33.12 1.40
N ASN A 850 17.46 32.20 1.30
CA ASN A 850 16.32 32.28 0.39
C ASN A 850 15.10 32.88 1.11
N GLU A 851 14.74 34.12 0.77
CA GLU A 851 13.63 34.86 1.37
C GLU A 851 12.24 34.26 1.09
N GLU A 852 12.11 33.40 0.07
CA GLU A 852 10.84 32.73 -0.28
C GLU A 852 10.53 31.54 0.65
N LEU A 853 11.49 31.13 1.47
CA LEU A 853 11.36 30.00 2.38
C LEU A 853 11.23 30.46 3.84
N GLU A 854 10.17 30.07 4.51
CA GLU A 854 10.06 30.20 5.96
C GLU A 854 10.76 28.99 6.63
N ILE A 855 11.89 29.25 7.28
CA ILE A 855 12.69 28.22 7.97
C ILE A 855 12.38 28.21 9.46
N LEU A 856 11.77 27.13 9.94
CA LEU A 856 11.46 26.91 11.35
C LEU A 856 12.46 25.94 11.97
N GLY A 857 13.09 26.34 13.03
CA GLY A 857 14.16 25.61 13.71
C GLY A 857 15.56 26.19 13.42
N PRO A 858 16.66 25.42 13.62
CA PRO A 858 16.69 24.00 13.95
C PRO A 858 16.17 23.69 15.37
N ALA A 859 15.49 22.59 15.51
CA ALA A 859 14.95 22.14 16.79
C ALA A 859 15.28 20.66 17.04
N PRO A 860 15.45 20.23 18.31
CA PRO A 860 15.49 18.81 18.61
C PRO A 860 14.18 18.13 18.22
N ALA A 861 14.25 16.94 17.62
CA ALA A 861 13.07 16.16 17.30
C ALA A 861 12.27 15.78 18.57
N GLY A 862 10.98 15.49 18.44
CA GLY A 862 10.09 15.12 19.55
C GLY A 862 10.63 13.99 20.43
N ILE A 863 11.34 13.03 19.81
CA ILE A 863 12.18 12.05 20.51
C ILE A 863 13.63 12.37 20.17
N LEU A 864 14.33 13.02 21.11
CA LEU A 864 15.69 13.49 20.89
C LEU A 864 16.68 12.37 20.57
N ARG A 865 16.52 11.16 21.16
CA ARG A 865 17.47 10.06 21.01
C ARG A 865 16.76 8.74 20.71
N VAL A 866 17.11 8.11 19.59
CA VAL A 866 16.61 6.79 19.18
C VAL A 866 17.78 5.93 18.73
N ALA A 867 17.88 4.69 19.23
CA ALA A 867 18.98 3.77 18.92
C ALA A 867 20.37 4.43 19.04
N ASN A 868 20.56 5.17 20.12
CA ASN A 868 21.77 5.93 20.44
C ASN A 868 22.12 7.09 19.47
N ARG A 869 21.26 7.40 18.52
CA ARG A 869 21.44 8.58 17.63
C ARG A 869 20.61 9.75 18.12
N TYR A 870 21.25 10.91 18.22
CA TYR A 870 20.60 12.19 18.52
C TYR A 870 19.97 12.74 17.25
N ARG A 871 18.77 13.35 17.37
CA ARG A 871 17.95 13.76 16.25
C ARG A 871 17.59 15.23 16.34
N TRP A 872 17.85 15.96 15.25
CA TRP A 872 17.46 17.34 15.04
C TRP A 872 16.61 17.46 13.80
N GLN A 873 15.83 18.53 13.71
CA GLN A 873 14.96 18.78 12.58
C GLN A 873 14.89 20.24 12.20
N ILE A 874 14.65 20.50 10.92
CA ILE A 874 14.40 21.82 10.34
C ILE A 874 13.14 21.67 9.51
N LEU A 875 12.15 22.53 9.72
CA LEU A 875 10.93 22.57 8.96
C LEU A 875 10.98 23.73 7.98
N ILE A 876 10.84 23.41 6.70
CA ILE A 876 10.77 24.40 5.61
C ILE A 876 9.30 24.52 5.23
N LYS A 877 8.81 25.77 5.16
CA LYS A 877 7.44 26.08 4.80
C LYS A 877 7.42 27.11 3.68
N PHE A 878 6.57 26.94 2.69
CA PHE A 878 6.44 27.81 1.54
C PHE A 878 5.04 27.76 0.93
N ALA A 879 4.66 28.82 0.20
CA ALA A 879 3.37 28.92 -0.47
C ALA A 879 3.30 27.98 -1.69
N PRO A 880 2.17 27.31 -1.97
CA PRO A 880 2.06 26.37 -3.09
C PRO A 880 2.04 27.05 -4.46
N ASP A 881 1.60 28.31 -4.53
CA ASP A 881 1.42 29.07 -5.78
C ASP A 881 2.74 29.68 -6.30
N GLU A 882 3.70 29.84 -5.43
CA GLU A 882 5.06 30.28 -5.73
C GLU A 882 5.97 29.08 -5.45
N LEU A 883 6.30 28.29 -6.49
CA LEU A 883 7.34 27.27 -6.34
C LEU A 883 8.66 28.05 -6.12
N PRO A 884 9.15 28.19 -4.88
CA PRO A 884 10.41 28.84 -4.64
C PRO A 884 11.50 28.05 -5.36
N GLN A 885 12.59 28.67 -5.71
CA GLN A 885 13.76 27.92 -6.10
C GLN A 885 14.17 27.04 -4.91
N LEU A 886 13.70 25.82 -4.93
CA LEU A 886 14.07 24.84 -3.91
C LEU A 886 15.60 24.66 -3.98
N PRO A 887 16.25 24.54 -2.83
CA PRO A 887 17.70 24.38 -2.81
C PRO A 887 18.12 23.13 -3.56
N ASP A 888 19.31 23.16 -4.15
CA ASP A 888 19.93 21.95 -4.66
C ASP A 888 20.20 21.00 -3.48
N TRP A 889 19.43 19.94 -3.44
CA TRP A 889 19.51 18.99 -2.34
C TRP A 889 20.84 18.22 -2.28
N GLU A 890 21.58 18.15 -3.38
CA GLU A 890 22.96 17.61 -3.38
C GLU A 890 23.90 18.56 -2.67
N GLN A 891 23.76 19.86 -2.87
CA GLN A 891 24.52 20.87 -2.12
C GLN A 891 24.18 20.81 -0.64
N VAL A 892 22.90 20.75 -0.26
CA VAL A 892 22.47 20.61 1.14
C VAL A 892 23.05 19.34 1.77
N ARG A 893 23.06 18.21 1.04
CA ARG A 893 23.67 16.95 1.50
C ARG A 893 25.20 17.08 1.67
N SER A 894 25.86 17.86 0.83
CA SER A 894 27.30 18.08 0.93
C SER A 894 27.73 18.83 2.19
N LEU A 895 26.81 19.60 2.80
CA LEU A 895 27.03 20.24 4.11
C LEU A 895 27.01 19.24 5.28
N CYS A 896 26.55 18.01 5.06
CA CYS A 896 26.50 16.98 6.09
C CYS A 896 27.83 16.21 6.15
N PRO A 897 28.53 16.19 7.30
CA PRO A 897 29.65 15.27 7.51
C PRO A 897 29.16 13.82 7.40
N GLN A 898 30.03 12.88 7.07
CA GLN A 898 29.70 11.44 6.92
C GLN A 898 29.05 10.83 8.17
N SER A 899 29.28 11.37 9.36
CA SER A 899 28.67 10.93 10.62
C SER A 899 27.25 11.42 10.85
N VAL A 900 26.76 12.37 10.05
CA VAL A 900 25.42 12.94 10.14
C VAL A 900 24.57 12.45 8.96
N SER A 901 23.49 11.74 9.27
CA SER A 901 22.52 11.28 8.27
C SER A 901 21.42 12.34 8.08
N LEU A 902 21.12 12.73 6.84
CA LEU A 902 20.06 13.64 6.46
C LEU A 902 18.95 12.90 5.72
N THR A 903 17.71 13.03 6.20
CA THR A 903 16.50 12.57 5.53
C THR A 903 15.63 13.75 5.16
N ILE A 904 15.19 13.81 3.90
CA ILE A 904 14.25 14.81 3.39
C ILE A 904 12.87 14.18 3.36
N ASP A 905 11.92 14.77 4.07
CA ASP A 905 10.53 14.30 4.13
C ASP A 905 9.61 15.36 3.55
N VAL A 906 9.13 15.10 2.33
CA VAL A 906 8.23 16.00 1.60
C VAL A 906 6.80 15.72 2.04
N ASP A 907 6.03 16.79 2.30
CA ASP A 907 4.67 16.73 2.82
C ASP A 907 4.56 15.83 4.08
N PRO A 908 5.29 16.15 5.15
CA PRO A 908 5.29 15.35 6.37
C PRO A 908 3.90 15.37 7.02
N LEU A 909 3.40 14.20 7.41
CA LEU A 909 2.18 14.13 8.23
C LEU A 909 2.49 14.21 9.72
N ASN A 910 3.71 13.95 10.13
CA ASN A 910 4.13 13.95 11.52
C ASN A 910 5.42 14.75 11.66
N ILE A 911 5.35 15.84 12.39
CA ILE A 911 6.48 16.76 12.62
C ILE A 911 7.15 16.49 13.99
N MET A 912 6.53 15.67 14.84
CA MET A 912 7.07 15.29 16.16
C MET A 912 8.08 14.14 16.12
#